data_d3a9455575d4aa65b683dd208fc6b79e
#
_entry.id   d3a9455575d4aa65b683dd208fc6b79e
#
_cell.length_a   1.000
_cell.length_b   1.000
_cell.length_c   1.000
_cell.angle_alpha   90.00
_cell.angle_beta   90.00
_cell.angle_gamma   90.00
#
_symmetry.space_group_name_H-M   'P 1'
#
loop_
_entity.id
_entity.type
_entity.pdbx_description
1 polymer ?
#
loop_
_entity_poly.entity_id
_entity_poly.type
_entity_poly.pdbx_seq_one_letter_code
_entity_poly.pdbx_strand_id
1 'polypeptide(L)'
;MYRPIFNTRTALIFTHFTRKSYALFNCLGKEVLIGTLSVATLTHAKADGIAKRGVIEKDSLRQKEVKLGEVVVNGAWAPLAEQKPAMIVSVTTADDIQRAAAESINDVLKSATGVDVRQRGGFGVQTDISINGGTFDQTVILLNGINISNPQTGHNAADFPVSLSDIQRIEVLEGASARVFGNPAFSGAINIVTKSKERSNAFATVEGGSFGTVSGEAGVTLNSRTTNNRLGGGISRSDGGTKNSGFIKRRLFYQGNLSTRHADMMWQTGVTSQDYGASTFYSAKFDNQYEETRRYIASVNADIKPFGDRRFVLSPAIYGHRSYDHFQLTRGKTGADNGENYHRMDVYGATLNARLSWAAGQTTAGAGIRREHILSTAYGDLLDGDRQHGISGSTRSYDHEGKRTCTDLFIEHYISLGSFRLSAGVTADRNTGLDNSFRLYPGVDASYRPDKHWTIFASWNKAMRIPTYTELYANSAAQKGSTALKPERNTTMKAGVRYIRPEWEATAYVTRNHGRELIDWVYESKESTKYEAMNIGKVDNTGVACDLTVRPDLLTGCPIFTRLKVGYGYISQKHTSERDIYRSLYALDYLRHKLSVQLDHRIWSRLTAHWSMRWQQRMNGYHPYAKLDAKLSWTAERYDIYLKADNITNHRYYDIGSVLQPGIWVMAGAKVKMAL
;
A
#
# COMPACT_ATOMS: atom_id res chain seq x y z
N MET A 1 15.71 40.83 -10.81
CA MET A 1 14.62 41.72 -11.27
C MET A 1 13.77 40.97 -12.30
N TYR A 2 12.75 40.23 -11.86
CA TYR A 2 11.72 39.65 -12.73
C TYR A 2 10.38 39.82 -12.04
N ARG A 3 9.48 40.62 -12.64
CA ARG A 3 8.09 40.79 -12.20
C ARG A 3 7.23 39.65 -12.75
N PRO A 4 6.27 39.09 -12.02
CA PRO A 4 5.31 38.15 -12.56
C PRO A 4 4.17 38.89 -13.25
N ILE A 5 3.84 38.48 -14.47
CA ILE A 5 2.66 38.93 -15.23
C ILE A 5 1.46 38.14 -14.72
N PHE A 6 0.58 38.78 -13.99
CA PHE A 6 -0.75 38.24 -13.63
C PHE A 6 -1.70 38.40 -14.82
N ASN A 7 -2.26 37.32 -15.28
CA ASN A 7 -3.22 37.29 -16.37
C ASN A 7 -4.64 37.50 -15.82
N THR A 8 -5.24 38.64 -16.19
CA THR A 8 -6.50 39.20 -15.67
C THR A 8 -7.78 38.42 -16.02
N ARG A 9 -7.69 37.26 -16.68
CA ARG A 9 -8.87 36.46 -17.04
C ARG A 9 -9.38 35.50 -15.92
N THR A 10 -8.61 35.27 -14.90
CA THR A 10 -9.00 34.39 -13.77
C THR A 10 -9.81 35.09 -12.68
N ALA A 11 -9.83 36.44 -12.67
CA ALA A 11 -10.54 37.20 -11.63
C ALA A 11 -12.05 37.35 -11.87
N LEU A 12 -12.54 37.13 -13.11
CA LEU A 12 -13.96 37.32 -13.45
C LEU A 12 -14.86 36.11 -13.11
N ILE A 13 -14.30 34.97 -12.77
CA ILE A 13 -15.08 33.76 -12.37
C ILE A 13 -15.46 33.83 -10.88
N PHE A 14 -14.74 34.60 -10.09
CA PHE A 14 -14.92 34.62 -8.61
C PHE A 14 -16.00 35.60 -8.08
N THR A 15 -16.48 36.55 -8.87
CA THR A 15 -17.41 37.59 -8.37
C THR A 15 -18.90 37.30 -8.57
N HIS A 16 -19.27 36.21 -9.24
CA HIS A 16 -20.71 35.87 -9.49
C HIS A 16 -21.30 34.87 -8.51
N PHE A 17 -20.53 34.42 -7.50
CA PHE A 17 -20.90 33.28 -6.63
C PHE A 17 -21.57 33.66 -5.28
N THR A 18 -21.76 34.93 -4.94
CA THR A 18 -22.10 35.34 -3.55
C THR A 18 -23.58 35.62 -3.24
N ARG A 19 -24.53 35.32 -4.11
CA ARG A 19 -25.94 35.73 -3.86
C ARG A 19 -27.02 34.63 -3.68
N LYS A 20 -26.69 33.32 -3.52
CA LYS A 20 -27.73 32.29 -3.32
C LYS A 20 -27.41 31.26 -2.23
N SER A 21 -26.85 31.67 -1.11
CA SER A 21 -26.43 30.76 -0.02
C SER A 21 -27.47 30.51 1.09
N TYR A 22 -28.72 30.96 0.96
CA TYR A 22 -29.68 30.90 2.07
C TYR A 22 -30.34 29.52 2.33
N ALA A 23 -30.33 28.60 1.39
CA ALA A 23 -30.92 27.27 1.59
C ALA A 23 -29.98 26.27 2.31
N LEU A 24 -28.68 26.50 2.33
CA LEU A 24 -27.70 25.66 3.06
C LEU A 24 -27.64 25.97 4.57
N PHE A 25 -28.07 27.15 4.99
CA PHE A 25 -27.93 27.60 6.37
C PHE A 25 -28.88 26.92 7.37
N ASN A 26 -29.94 26.29 6.92
CA ASN A 26 -30.88 25.60 7.81
C ASN A 26 -30.47 24.17 8.17
N CYS A 27 -29.48 23.56 7.48
CA CYS A 27 -28.96 22.24 7.80
C CYS A 27 -27.74 22.27 8.76
N LEU A 28 -27.11 23.43 8.93
CA LEU A 28 -25.97 23.59 9.83
C LEU A 28 -26.37 24.52 10.97
N GLY A 29 -26.46 23.97 12.18
CA GLY A 29 -26.68 24.75 13.39
C GLY A 29 -25.61 25.83 13.59
N LYS A 30 -25.94 26.89 14.28
CA LYS A 30 -25.20 28.16 14.40
C LYS A 30 -23.77 28.12 14.96
N GLU A 31 -23.16 26.98 15.14
CA GLU A 31 -21.88 26.86 15.87
C GLU A 31 -20.68 26.30 15.11
N VAL A 32 -20.72 26.19 13.78
CA VAL A 32 -19.51 25.81 13.04
C VAL A 32 -19.19 26.86 11.98
N LEU A 33 -18.47 27.87 12.39
CA LEU A 33 -17.90 28.89 11.52
C LEU A 33 -16.41 28.64 11.38
N ILE A 34 -15.96 27.97 10.31
CA ILE A 34 -14.62 28.14 9.67
C ILE A 34 -14.65 27.40 8.33
N GLY A 35 -14.56 28.17 7.24
CA GLY A 35 -13.98 27.78 5.97
C GLY A 35 -14.75 26.81 5.08
N THR A 36 -15.86 27.20 4.47
CA THR A 36 -16.47 26.45 3.36
C THR A 36 -16.31 27.19 2.04
N LEU A 37 -15.60 26.57 1.09
CA LEU A 37 -15.65 26.90 -0.33
C LEU A 37 -16.92 26.24 -0.91
N SER A 38 -17.95 27.05 -1.20
CA SER A 38 -19.19 26.54 -1.79
C SER A 38 -19.15 26.71 -3.31
N VAL A 39 -19.24 25.61 -4.04
CA VAL A 39 -19.59 25.63 -5.46
C VAL A 39 -21.05 25.14 -5.56
N ALA A 40 -21.97 26.07 -5.83
CA ALA A 40 -23.35 25.73 -6.10
C ALA A 40 -23.82 26.46 -7.40
N THR A 41 -24.30 25.73 -8.36
CA THR A 41 -25.08 26.27 -9.48
C THR A 41 -26.40 25.52 -9.66
N LEU A 42 -27.47 26.29 -9.50
CA LEU A 42 -28.76 26.39 -10.24
C LEU A 42 -29.52 25.11 -10.65
N THR A 43 -30.77 25.01 -10.20
CA THR A 43 -31.94 25.45 -11.02
C THR A 43 -33.21 25.46 -10.15
N HIS A 44 -34.07 26.50 -10.34
CA HIS A 44 -35.41 26.58 -9.80
C HIS A 44 -36.35 25.75 -10.66
N ALA A 45 -37.11 24.85 -10.04
CA ALA A 45 -38.40 24.40 -10.56
C ALA A 45 -39.39 24.44 -9.39
N LYS A 46 -40.45 25.24 -9.54
CA LYS A 46 -41.62 25.25 -8.70
C LYS A 46 -42.33 23.92 -8.83
N ALA A 47 -42.74 23.32 -7.74
CA ALA A 47 -43.74 22.29 -7.73
C ALA A 47 -44.79 22.62 -6.66
N ASP A 48 -45.95 22.96 -7.12
CA ASP A 48 -47.18 23.03 -6.31
C ASP A 48 -47.67 21.61 -5.96
N GLY A 49 -48.34 21.56 -4.83
CA GLY A 49 -48.69 20.40 -4.06
C GLY A 49 -49.45 19.28 -4.74
N ILE A 50 -49.29 18.13 -4.18
CA ILE A 50 -50.37 17.14 -3.90
C ILE A 50 -49.83 16.19 -2.81
N ALA A 51 -50.46 16.25 -1.63
CA ALA A 51 -50.28 15.26 -0.59
C ALA A 51 -50.94 13.96 -0.99
N LYS A 52 -50.19 12.88 -1.20
CA LYS A 52 -50.69 11.52 -1.11
C LYS A 52 -49.78 10.70 -0.20
N ARG A 53 -50.39 10.17 0.87
CA ARG A 53 -49.80 9.13 1.73
C ARG A 53 -49.36 7.95 0.87
N GLY A 54 -48.08 7.84 0.64
CA GLY A 54 -47.45 6.62 0.14
C GLY A 54 -46.62 6.04 1.28
N VAL A 55 -46.85 4.79 1.58
CA VAL A 55 -46.05 3.96 2.49
C VAL A 55 -44.58 4.07 2.03
N ILE A 56 -43.73 4.62 2.88
CA ILE A 56 -42.31 4.69 2.65
C ILE A 56 -41.78 3.26 2.79
N GLU A 57 -41.57 2.62 1.67
CA GLU A 57 -40.71 1.44 1.59
C GLU A 57 -39.37 1.80 2.20
N LYS A 58 -39.05 1.20 3.34
CA LYS A 58 -37.77 1.40 4.03
C LYS A 58 -36.66 1.04 3.07
N ASP A 59 -35.97 2.06 2.60
CA ASP A 59 -34.79 1.98 1.73
C ASP A 59 -33.78 1.01 2.37
N SER A 60 -33.65 -0.17 1.77
CA SER A 60 -32.78 -1.26 2.25
C SER A 60 -31.29 -0.93 2.24
N LEU A 61 -30.93 0.27 1.77
CA LEU A 61 -29.58 0.85 1.82
C LEU A 61 -29.25 1.50 3.17
N ARG A 62 -30.21 1.64 4.09
CA ARG A 62 -30.03 2.30 5.39
C ARG A 62 -29.47 1.40 6.49
N GLN A 63 -29.30 0.12 6.25
CA GLN A 63 -28.85 -0.84 7.27
C GLN A 63 -27.83 -1.86 6.74
N LYS A 64 -26.80 -1.43 6.05
CA LYS A 64 -25.50 -2.03 6.34
C LYS A 64 -24.84 -1.10 7.36
N GLU A 65 -25.18 -1.26 8.64
CA GLU A 65 -24.21 -1.10 9.68
C GLU A 65 -23.05 -1.99 9.25
N VAL A 66 -22.04 -1.42 8.59
CA VAL A 66 -20.70 -1.93 8.67
C VAL A 66 -20.34 -1.69 10.13
N LYS A 67 -20.74 -2.63 11.03
CA LYS A 67 -19.93 -2.87 12.22
C LYS A 67 -18.55 -2.96 11.62
N LEU A 68 -17.71 -1.97 11.87
CA LEU A 68 -16.27 -2.12 11.73
C LEU A 68 -15.94 -3.28 12.64
N GLY A 69 -16.18 -4.48 12.10
CA GLY A 69 -15.85 -5.73 12.73
C GLY A 69 -14.38 -5.58 12.98
N GLU A 70 -13.99 -5.82 14.19
CA GLU A 70 -12.63 -5.89 14.62
C GLU A 70 -11.78 -6.47 13.50
N VAL A 71 -10.86 -5.66 12.97
CA VAL A 71 -10.03 -6.03 11.82
C VAL A 71 -9.17 -7.19 12.23
N VAL A 72 -9.45 -8.34 11.67
CA VAL A 72 -8.60 -9.53 11.81
C VAL A 72 -7.51 -9.40 10.76
N VAL A 73 -6.33 -8.97 11.18
CA VAL A 73 -5.14 -9.04 10.34
C VAL A 73 -4.67 -10.49 10.30
N ASN A 74 -4.84 -11.15 9.17
CA ASN A 74 -4.25 -12.45 8.94
C ASN A 74 -2.78 -12.25 8.57
N GLY A 75 -1.90 -12.33 9.55
CA GLY A 75 -0.46 -12.41 9.30
C GLY A 75 -0.09 -13.77 8.72
N ALA A 76 0.94 -13.85 7.88
CA ALA A 76 1.46 -15.10 7.33
C ALA A 76 1.85 -16.11 8.42
N TRP A 77 2.13 -15.64 9.61
CA TRP A 77 2.65 -16.40 10.74
C TRP A 77 1.59 -16.77 11.80
N ALA A 78 0.57 -15.92 11.94
CA ALA A 78 -0.55 -16.19 12.82
C ALA A 78 -1.78 -15.50 12.24
N PRO A 79 -2.91 -16.19 12.05
CA PRO A 79 -4.18 -15.50 12.01
C PRO A 79 -4.29 -14.80 13.36
N LEU A 80 -4.09 -13.47 13.36
CA LEU A 80 -4.35 -12.67 14.54
C LEU A 80 -5.78 -12.98 14.95
N ALA A 81 -5.95 -13.44 16.17
CA ALA A 81 -7.22 -13.96 16.66
C ALA A 81 -8.37 -13.03 16.26
N GLU A 82 -9.52 -13.59 15.93
CA GLU A 82 -10.79 -12.86 15.75
C GLU A 82 -11.13 -11.98 16.98
N GLN A 83 -10.37 -12.11 18.05
CA GLN A 83 -10.51 -11.40 19.29
C GLN A 83 -9.38 -10.38 19.46
N LYS A 84 -9.53 -9.23 18.83
CA LYS A 84 -9.07 -7.94 19.36
C LYS A 84 -7.56 -7.81 19.55
N PRO A 85 -6.81 -7.58 18.47
CA PRO A 85 -5.37 -7.38 18.61
C PRO A 85 -5.06 -6.20 19.54
N ALA A 86 -4.00 -6.32 20.31
CA ALA A 86 -3.42 -5.21 21.04
C ALA A 86 -2.83 -4.16 20.06
N MET A 87 -2.59 -4.55 18.82
CA MET A 87 -2.11 -3.67 17.73
C MET A 87 -3.25 -2.92 17.06
N ILE A 88 -3.02 -1.65 16.72
CA ILE A 88 -3.92 -0.87 15.88
C ILE A 88 -3.41 -0.89 14.46
N VAL A 89 -4.29 -1.26 13.55
CA VAL A 89 -4.07 -1.34 12.11
C VAL A 89 -4.90 -0.27 11.43
N SER A 90 -4.29 0.48 10.52
CA SER A 90 -5.04 1.38 9.62
C SER A 90 -5.64 0.55 8.49
N VAL A 91 -6.93 0.72 8.24
CA VAL A 91 -7.67 -0.05 7.25
C VAL A 91 -8.34 0.85 6.23
N THR A 92 -8.11 0.56 4.95
CA THR A 92 -8.85 1.14 3.83
C THR A 92 -9.79 0.06 3.28
N THR A 93 -11.09 0.28 3.36
CA THR A 93 -12.13 -0.69 2.98
C THR A 93 -12.39 -0.71 1.47
N ALA A 94 -13.11 -1.74 0.98
CA ALA A 94 -13.57 -1.80 -0.42
C ALA A 94 -14.42 -0.57 -0.80
N ASP A 95 -15.25 -0.08 0.12
CA ASP A 95 -16.07 1.11 -0.09
C ASP A 95 -15.20 2.38 -0.21
N ASP A 96 -14.13 2.50 0.58
CA ASP A 96 -13.16 3.59 0.45
C ASP A 96 -12.46 3.56 -0.90
N ILE A 97 -12.02 2.37 -1.32
CA ILE A 97 -11.37 2.13 -2.61
C ILE A 97 -12.30 2.48 -3.78
N GLN A 98 -13.56 2.05 -3.71
CA GLN A 98 -14.54 2.32 -4.76
C GLN A 98 -14.85 3.81 -4.91
N ARG A 99 -14.85 4.58 -3.81
CA ARG A 99 -15.09 6.03 -3.82
C ARG A 99 -13.91 6.82 -4.33
N ALA A 100 -12.69 6.37 -4.03
CA ALA A 100 -11.46 7.09 -4.38
C ALA A 100 -11.31 7.33 -5.89
N ALA A 101 -10.68 8.44 -6.24
CA ALA A 101 -10.21 8.74 -7.60
C ALA A 101 -8.89 7.99 -7.88
N ALA A 102 -8.84 6.70 -7.57
CA ALA A 102 -7.64 5.88 -7.68
C ALA A 102 -7.65 5.05 -8.96
N GLU A 103 -6.49 4.91 -9.58
CA GLU A 103 -6.24 4.05 -10.75
C GLU A 103 -5.49 2.78 -10.36
N SER A 104 -4.80 2.81 -9.22
CA SER A 104 -3.98 1.71 -8.73
C SER A 104 -4.08 1.57 -7.20
N ILE A 105 -3.61 0.44 -6.68
CA ILE A 105 -3.45 0.21 -5.23
C ILE A 105 -2.54 1.27 -4.61
N ASN A 106 -1.52 1.70 -5.35
CA ASN A 106 -0.57 2.72 -4.91
C ASN A 106 -1.26 4.07 -4.66
N ASP A 107 -2.23 4.44 -5.51
CA ASP A 107 -2.98 5.69 -5.34
C ASP A 107 -3.86 5.66 -4.09
N VAL A 108 -4.45 4.51 -3.78
CA VAL A 108 -5.20 4.30 -2.54
C VAL A 108 -4.30 4.49 -1.32
N LEU A 109 -3.09 3.92 -1.35
CA LEU A 109 -2.10 4.01 -0.26
C LEU A 109 -1.59 5.44 -0.04
N LYS A 110 -1.59 6.29 -1.08
CA LYS A 110 -1.22 7.72 -0.94
C LYS A 110 -2.08 8.48 0.07
N SER A 111 -3.28 8.01 0.37
CA SER A 111 -4.17 8.65 1.35
C SER A 111 -3.91 8.23 2.80
N ALA A 112 -3.21 7.11 3.05
CA ALA A 112 -2.92 6.63 4.40
C ALA A 112 -1.85 7.49 5.08
N THR A 113 -2.09 7.92 6.33
CA THR A 113 -1.31 8.96 7.03
C THR A 113 0.15 8.58 7.25
N GLY A 114 0.43 7.37 7.71
CA GLY A 114 1.79 6.87 7.99
C GLY A 114 2.54 6.33 6.77
N VAL A 115 1.92 6.34 5.57
CA VAL A 115 2.49 5.76 4.35
C VAL A 115 3.02 6.85 3.42
N ASP A 116 4.24 6.69 2.97
CA ASP A 116 4.85 7.49 1.90
C ASP A 116 4.92 6.65 0.62
N VAL A 117 4.28 7.14 -0.44
CA VAL A 117 4.22 6.48 -1.75
C VAL A 117 4.88 7.38 -2.78
N ARG A 118 6.04 6.96 -3.28
CA ARG A 118 6.82 7.67 -4.28
C ARG A 118 6.68 6.96 -5.61
N GLN A 119 5.87 7.52 -6.48
CA GLN A 119 5.62 6.97 -7.79
C GLN A 119 6.63 7.51 -8.80
N ARG A 120 7.16 6.61 -9.64
CA ARG A 120 8.09 6.96 -10.70
C ARG A 120 7.33 7.02 -12.03
N GLY A 121 6.70 8.15 -12.30
CA GLY A 121 5.89 8.35 -13.51
C GLY A 121 4.39 8.14 -13.28
N GLY A 122 3.64 7.76 -14.32
CA GLY A 122 2.19 7.55 -14.27
C GLY A 122 1.77 6.36 -13.40
N PHE A 123 0.48 6.22 -13.13
CA PHE A 123 -0.04 5.09 -12.36
C PHE A 123 0.17 3.75 -13.09
N GLY A 124 0.49 2.72 -12.32
CA GLY A 124 0.83 1.38 -12.83
C GLY A 124 2.31 1.16 -13.08
N VAL A 125 3.15 2.18 -12.94
CA VAL A 125 4.61 2.15 -13.06
C VAL A 125 5.25 1.91 -11.69
N GLN A 126 6.54 1.65 -11.66
CA GLN A 126 7.34 1.41 -10.47
C GLN A 126 7.04 2.41 -9.34
N THR A 127 6.85 1.90 -8.14
CA THR A 127 6.44 2.69 -6.98
C THR A 127 7.18 2.24 -5.73
N ASP A 128 7.81 3.17 -5.05
CA ASP A 128 8.45 2.96 -3.76
C ASP A 128 7.45 3.23 -2.64
N ILE A 129 7.25 2.28 -1.74
CA ILE A 129 6.29 2.38 -0.64
C ILE A 129 7.04 2.25 0.67
N SER A 130 6.97 3.27 1.53
CA SER A 130 7.59 3.25 2.85
C SER A 130 6.63 3.67 3.96
N ILE A 131 6.96 3.32 5.19
CA ILE A 131 6.12 3.56 6.37
C ILE A 131 6.95 4.30 7.43
N ASN A 132 6.38 5.37 8.01
CA ASN A 132 6.92 6.11 9.16
C ASN A 132 8.39 6.55 9.03
N GLY A 133 8.78 7.03 7.84
CA GLY A 133 10.13 7.53 7.58
C GLY A 133 11.18 6.44 7.36
N GLY A 134 10.75 5.18 7.14
CA GLY A 134 11.62 4.12 6.64
C GLY A 134 11.87 4.22 5.14
N THR A 135 12.63 3.27 4.60
CA THR A 135 12.84 3.10 3.16
C THR A 135 11.86 2.06 2.60
N PHE A 136 11.76 1.98 1.27
CA PHE A 136 10.88 1.02 0.58
C PHE A 136 11.34 -0.44 0.79
N ASP A 137 12.63 -0.71 0.95
CA ASP A 137 13.17 -2.04 1.25
C ASP A 137 12.85 -2.52 2.68
N GLN A 138 12.38 -1.61 3.55
CA GLN A 138 12.03 -1.87 4.95
C GLN A 138 10.54 -2.17 5.17
N THR A 139 9.76 -2.18 4.09
CA THR A 139 8.31 -2.41 4.13
C THR A 139 7.97 -3.77 3.52
N VAL A 140 7.24 -4.60 4.27
CA VAL A 140 6.75 -5.90 3.76
C VAL A 140 5.44 -5.72 3.03
N ILE A 141 5.33 -6.34 1.86
CA ILE A 141 4.09 -6.40 1.09
C ILE A 141 3.54 -7.82 1.16
N LEU A 142 2.28 -7.90 1.58
CA LEU A 142 1.54 -9.15 1.72
C LEU A 142 0.32 -9.16 0.79
N LEU A 143 0.02 -10.33 0.25
CA LEU A 143 -1.25 -10.60 -0.43
C LEU A 143 -1.95 -11.74 0.29
N ASN A 144 -3.10 -11.46 0.90
CA ASN A 144 -3.83 -12.40 1.74
C ASN A 144 -2.96 -13.04 2.84
N GLY A 145 -2.07 -12.25 3.45
CA GLY A 145 -1.13 -12.68 4.48
C GLY A 145 0.14 -13.37 3.97
N ILE A 146 0.25 -13.65 2.69
CA ILE A 146 1.45 -14.26 2.09
C ILE A 146 2.44 -13.17 1.66
N ASN A 147 3.68 -13.29 2.09
CA ASN A 147 4.76 -12.36 1.75
C ASN A 147 5.11 -12.47 0.26
N ILE A 148 4.89 -11.38 -0.48
CA ILE A 148 5.21 -11.24 -1.90
C ILE A 148 6.31 -10.20 -2.16
N SER A 149 7.04 -9.75 -1.13
CA SER A 149 8.16 -8.82 -1.30
C SER A 149 9.26 -9.44 -2.17
N ASN A 150 9.90 -8.61 -2.99
CA ASN A 150 10.99 -9.04 -3.87
C ASN A 150 12.35 -8.86 -3.17
N PRO A 151 13.12 -9.92 -2.88
CA PRO A 151 14.45 -9.81 -2.26
C PRO A 151 15.52 -9.17 -3.13
N GLN A 152 15.29 -9.07 -4.45
CA GLN A 152 16.19 -8.36 -5.35
C GLN A 152 16.21 -6.87 -5.00
N THR A 153 15.02 -6.25 -4.91
CA THR A 153 14.82 -4.82 -4.65
C THR A 153 13.38 -4.54 -4.21
N GLY A 154 13.19 -3.59 -3.30
CA GLY A 154 11.87 -3.12 -2.91
C GLY A 154 11.17 -2.24 -3.97
N HIS A 155 11.85 -1.77 -5.01
CA HIS A 155 11.28 -0.94 -6.07
C HIS A 155 10.11 -1.64 -6.81
N ASN A 156 10.16 -2.96 -6.95
CA ASN A 156 9.13 -3.76 -7.62
C ASN A 156 8.05 -4.30 -6.65
N ALA A 157 7.97 -3.77 -5.44
CA ALA A 157 7.01 -4.20 -4.42
C ALA A 157 5.55 -3.99 -4.84
N ALA A 158 5.29 -3.00 -5.69
CA ALA A 158 3.97 -2.58 -6.12
C ALA A 158 3.43 -3.31 -7.36
N ASP A 159 4.10 -4.35 -7.83
CA ASP A 159 3.63 -5.21 -8.93
C ASP A 159 2.57 -6.21 -8.44
N PHE A 160 1.35 -5.72 -8.23
CA PHE A 160 0.25 -6.54 -7.76
C PHE A 160 -0.47 -7.23 -8.92
N PRO A 161 -0.70 -8.56 -8.85
CA PRO A 161 -1.50 -9.27 -9.86
C PRO A 161 -3.01 -9.06 -9.69
N VAL A 162 -3.42 -8.33 -8.65
CA VAL A 162 -4.81 -8.01 -8.32
C VAL A 162 -5.19 -6.61 -8.75
N SER A 163 -6.47 -6.38 -8.99
CA SER A 163 -7.06 -5.08 -9.30
C SER A 163 -7.74 -4.47 -8.08
N LEU A 164 -8.10 -3.18 -8.16
CA LEU A 164 -8.92 -2.52 -7.14
C LEU A 164 -10.28 -3.21 -6.93
N SER A 165 -10.85 -3.82 -7.99
CA SER A 165 -12.11 -4.57 -7.92
C SER A 165 -12.01 -5.88 -7.14
N ASP A 166 -10.82 -6.45 -7.02
CA ASP A 166 -10.57 -7.69 -6.29
C ASP A 166 -10.42 -7.47 -4.78
N ILE A 167 -10.15 -6.24 -4.35
CA ILE A 167 -9.75 -5.95 -2.98
C ILE A 167 -10.97 -5.79 -2.08
N GLN A 168 -10.94 -6.48 -0.94
CA GLN A 168 -11.86 -6.29 0.17
C GLN A 168 -11.40 -5.16 1.10
N ARG A 169 -10.10 -5.10 1.40
CA ARG A 169 -9.47 -4.07 2.21
C ARG A 169 -7.96 -4.07 2.05
N ILE A 170 -7.35 -2.95 2.39
CA ILE A 170 -5.89 -2.82 2.54
C ILE A 170 -5.63 -2.51 4.01
N GLU A 171 -4.73 -3.26 4.62
CA GLU A 171 -4.33 -3.14 6.01
C GLU A 171 -2.90 -2.60 6.06
N VAL A 172 -2.68 -1.53 6.81
CA VAL A 172 -1.35 -0.96 7.06
C VAL A 172 -1.00 -1.17 8.52
N LEU A 173 0.05 -1.95 8.75
CA LEU A 173 0.62 -2.19 10.05
C LEU A 173 1.90 -1.38 10.16
N GLU A 174 1.97 -0.53 11.15
CA GLU A 174 3.09 0.36 11.36
C GLU A 174 4.02 -0.18 12.44
N GLY A 175 5.33 0.03 12.23
CA GLY A 175 6.37 -0.34 13.16
C GLY A 175 6.91 -1.75 12.97
N ALA A 176 7.87 -2.12 13.80
CA ALA A 176 8.55 -3.40 13.77
C ALA A 176 7.64 -4.53 14.26
N SER A 177 6.78 -5.03 13.37
CA SER A 177 5.84 -6.12 13.63
C SER A 177 6.38 -7.48 13.15
N ALA A 178 7.69 -7.67 13.22
CA ALA A 178 8.39 -8.84 12.69
C ALA A 178 7.79 -10.16 13.18
N ARG A 179 7.37 -10.23 14.44
CA ARG A 179 6.83 -11.47 15.01
C ARG A 179 5.50 -11.90 14.39
N VAL A 180 4.77 -10.98 13.74
CA VAL A 180 3.48 -11.30 13.11
C VAL A 180 3.63 -11.69 11.64
N PHE A 181 4.64 -11.13 10.95
CA PHE A 181 4.80 -11.29 9.50
C PHE A 181 6.15 -11.88 9.07
N GLY A 182 6.97 -12.32 10.03
CA GLY A 182 8.34 -12.72 9.78
C GLY A 182 9.28 -11.51 9.67
N ASN A 183 10.54 -11.79 9.45
CA ASN A 183 11.67 -10.90 9.68
C ASN A 183 11.75 -9.61 8.85
N PRO A 184 11.24 -9.47 7.61
CA PRO A 184 11.48 -8.23 6.89
C PRO A 184 10.56 -7.06 7.27
N ALA A 185 9.60 -7.20 8.18
CA ALA A 185 8.72 -6.10 8.62
C ALA A 185 9.44 -5.12 9.54
N PHE A 186 10.43 -4.41 9.00
CA PHE A 186 11.30 -3.49 9.74
C PHE A 186 10.61 -2.16 10.08
N SER A 187 9.97 -1.51 9.10
CA SER A 187 9.21 -0.26 9.28
C SER A 187 7.71 -0.52 9.36
N GLY A 188 7.26 -1.66 8.88
CA GLY A 188 5.87 -2.07 8.87
C GLY A 188 5.53 -3.04 7.74
N ALA A 189 4.24 -3.31 7.59
CA ALA A 189 3.72 -4.17 6.54
C ALA A 189 2.43 -3.61 5.93
N ILE A 190 2.21 -3.91 4.66
CA ILE A 190 0.96 -3.63 3.94
C ILE A 190 0.38 -4.95 3.49
N ASN A 191 -0.82 -5.28 3.97
CA ASN A 191 -1.53 -6.50 3.60
C ASN A 191 -2.72 -6.17 2.70
N ILE A 192 -2.68 -6.67 1.48
CA ILE A 192 -3.78 -6.56 0.52
C ILE A 192 -4.66 -7.79 0.69
N VAL A 193 -5.88 -7.58 1.15
CA VAL A 193 -6.84 -8.66 1.38
C VAL A 193 -7.88 -8.62 0.27
N THR A 194 -7.98 -9.72 -0.46
CA THR A 194 -8.94 -9.88 -1.54
C THR A 194 -10.29 -10.38 -1.05
N LYS A 195 -11.31 -10.20 -1.86
CA LYS A 195 -12.68 -10.64 -1.58
C LYS A 195 -12.77 -12.16 -1.60
N SER A 196 -13.31 -12.76 -0.55
CA SER A 196 -13.40 -14.22 -0.39
C SER A 196 -14.81 -14.76 -0.19
N LYS A 197 -15.80 -13.88 0.01
CA LYS A 197 -17.21 -14.25 0.26
C LYS A 197 -18.13 -13.29 -0.46
N GLU A 198 -18.23 -13.42 -1.78
CA GLU A 198 -19.18 -12.66 -2.59
C GLU A 198 -20.23 -13.60 -3.17
N ARG A 199 -21.42 -13.07 -3.47
CA ARG A 199 -22.42 -13.78 -4.26
C ARG A 199 -21.88 -13.98 -5.68
N SER A 200 -22.40 -14.99 -6.39
CA SER A 200 -22.07 -15.20 -7.80
C SER A 200 -22.39 -13.94 -8.60
N ASN A 201 -21.38 -13.45 -9.30
CA ASN A 201 -21.50 -12.23 -10.11
C ASN A 201 -20.43 -12.20 -11.20
N ALA A 202 -20.68 -11.41 -12.24
CA ALA A 202 -19.68 -11.03 -13.23
C ALA A 202 -19.68 -9.51 -13.38
N PHE A 203 -18.53 -8.95 -13.76
CA PHE A 203 -18.41 -7.55 -14.08
C PHE A 203 -17.44 -7.32 -15.23
N ALA A 204 -17.63 -6.20 -15.92
CA ALA A 204 -16.65 -5.66 -16.87
C ALA A 204 -16.56 -4.15 -16.67
N THR A 205 -15.34 -3.61 -16.79
CA THR A 205 -15.05 -2.18 -16.67
C THR A 205 -14.23 -1.75 -17.87
N VAL A 206 -14.55 -0.58 -18.44
CA VAL A 206 -13.76 0.07 -19.49
C VAL A 206 -13.56 1.51 -19.09
N GLU A 207 -12.35 2.01 -19.25
CA GLU A 207 -11.96 3.39 -18.96
C GLU A 207 -11.11 3.95 -20.09
N GLY A 208 -11.24 5.25 -20.33
CA GLY A 208 -10.40 5.99 -21.26
C GLY A 208 -10.17 7.42 -20.81
N GLY A 209 -9.06 8.03 -21.22
CA GLY A 209 -8.76 9.38 -20.78
C GLY A 209 -7.46 9.98 -21.30
N SER A 210 -6.92 10.89 -20.53
CA SER A 210 -5.73 11.67 -20.86
C SER A 210 -4.54 10.80 -21.29
N PHE A 211 -3.68 11.34 -22.14
CA PHE A 211 -2.44 10.71 -22.60
C PHE A 211 -2.64 9.33 -23.26
N GLY A 212 -3.71 9.18 -24.07
CA GLY A 212 -4.02 7.91 -24.73
C GLY A 212 -4.28 6.76 -23.77
N THR A 213 -4.68 7.05 -22.53
CA THR A 213 -4.92 6.02 -21.54
C THR A 213 -6.19 5.26 -21.86
N VAL A 214 -6.06 3.93 -21.90
CA VAL A 214 -7.17 2.99 -22.04
C VAL A 214 -6.95 1.85 -21.04
N SER A 215 -8.01 1.48 -20.34
CA SER A 215 -8.00 0.36 -19.39
C SER A 215 -9.25 -0.50 -19.58
N GLY A 216 -9.08 -1.81 -19.52
CA GLY A 216 -10.16 -2.78 -19.54
C GLY A 216 -9.95 -3.84 -18.47
N GLU A 217 -11.02 -4.19 -17.76
CA GLU A 217 -10.99 -5.19 -16.70
C GLU A 217 -12.27 -6.01 -16.72
N ALA A 218 -12.17 -7.32 -16.49
CA ALA A 218 -13.32 -8.20 -16.31
C ALA A 218 -13.06 -9.21 -15.21
N GLY A 219 -14.14 -9.68 -14.57
CA GLY A 219 -14.03 -10.72 -13.56
C GLY A 219 -15.34 -11.45 -13.34
N VAL A 220 -15.22 -12.68 -12.84
CA VAL A 220 -16.33 -13.55 -12.47
C VAL A 220 -16.08 -14.14 -11.10
N THR A 221 -17.12 -14.17 -10.29
CA THR A 221 -17.16 -14.87 -8.99
C THR A 221 -18.26 -15.92 -9.04
N LEU A 222 -17.89 -17.16 -8.71
CA LEU A 222 -18.81 -18.28 -8.59
C LEU A 222 -18.83 -18.74 -7.14
N ASN A 223 -19.98 -18.63 -6.52
CA ASN A 223 -20.17 -18.98 -5.12
C ASN A 223 -21.10 -20.19 -4.99
N SER A 224 -20.67 -21.16 -4.21
CA SER A 224 -21.49 -22.31 -3.82
C SER A 224 -21.63 -22.36 -2.29
N ARG A 225 -22.25 -23.41 -1.78
CA ARG A 225 -22.45 -23.57 -0.33
C ARG A 225 -21.11 -23.61 0.46
N THR A 226 -20.08 -24.19 -0.09
CA THR A 226 -18.79 -24.42 0.58
C THR A 226 -17.62 -23.75 -0.11
N THR A 227 -17.73 -23.40 -1.38
CA THR A 227 -16.64 -22.84 -2.17
C THR A 227 -16.99 -21.48 -2.75
N ASN A 228 -15.99 -20.61 -2.84
CA ASN A 228 -16.07 -19.34 -3.56
C ASN A 228 -14.84 -19.24 -4.47
N ASN A 229 -15.07 -19.10 -5.77
CA ASN A 229 -14.02 -19.02 -6.78
C ASN A 229 -14.14 -17.68 -7.51
N ARG A 230 -13.04 -16.98 -7.65
CA ARG A 230 -12.95 -15.70 -8.35
C ARG A 230 -11.83 -15.73 -9.37
N LEU A 231 -12.14 -15.32 -10.59
CA LEU A 231 -11.18 -15.06 -11.65
C LEU A 231 -11.36 -13.63 -12.13
N GLY A 232 -10.27 -12.88 -12.21
CA GLY A 232 -10.26 -11.51 -12.71
C GLY A 232 -9.02 -11.22 -13.52
N GLY A 233 -9.13 -10.32 -14.50
CA GLY A 233 -8.00 -9.91 -15.29
C GLY A 233 -8.23 -8.57 -15.97
N GLY A 234 -7.14 -7.93 -16.38
CA GLY A 234 -7.22 -6.62 -17.02
C GLY A 234 -5.95 -6.19 -17.72
N ILE A 235 -6.11 -5.21 -18.57
CA ILE A 235 -5.05 -4.53 -19.29
C ILE A 235 -5.22 -3.02 -19.13
N SER A 236 -4.10 -2.32 -18.97
CA SER A 236 -4.05 -0.85 -18.97
C SER A 236 -2.89 -0.41 -19.83
N ARG A 237 -3.10 0.64 -20.62
CA ARG A 237 -2.09 1.25 -21.48
C ARG A 237 -2.18 2.76 -21.35
N SER A 238 -1.05 3.46 -21.45
CA SER A 238 -0.97 4.92 -21.61
C SER A 238 0.28 5.30 -22.37
N ASP A 239 0.24 6.42 -23.11
CA ASP A 239 1.41 7.00 -23.73
C ASP A 239 2.26 7.81 -22.72
N GLY A 240 1.71 8.03 -21.50
CA GLY A 240 2.39 8.72 -20.40
C GLY A 240 2.21 10.24 -20.41
N GLY A 241 2.16 10.84 -19.21
CA GLY A 241 1.97 12.29 -19.03
C GLY A 241 3.27 13.10 -19.03
N THR A 242 4.43 12.44 -19.14
CA THR A 242 5.77 13.05 -19.19
C THR A 242 6.64 12.29 -20.21
N LYS A 243 7.82 12.84 -20.52
CA LYS A 243 8.77 12.22 -21.46
C LYS A 243 9.09 10.80 -21.04
N ASN A 244 9.04 9.83 -21.96
CA ASN A 244 9.36 8.42 -21.75
C ASN A 244 8.72 7.85 -20.49
N SER A 245 7.40 8.04 -20.31
CA SER A 245 6.61 7.53 -19.18
C SER A 245 5.40 6.69 -19.62
N GLY A 246 5.33 6.32 -20.89
CA GLY A 246 4.32 5.40 -21.40
C GLY A 246 4.47 4.01 -20.83
N PHE A 247 3.36 3.30 -20.66
CA PHE A 247 3.35 1.95 -20.09
C PHE A 247 2.25 1.07 -20.68
N ILE A 248 2.46 -0.25 -20.58
CA ILE A 248 1.43 -1.28 -20.75
C ILE A 248 1.52 -2.21 -19.55
N LYS A 249 0.38 -2.46 -18.88
CA LYS A 249 0.26 -3.38 -17.76
C LYS A 249 -0.81 -4.43 -18.05
N ARG A 250 -0.49 -5.70 -17.78
CA ARG A 250 -1.41 -6.85 -17.93
C ARG A 250 -1.43 -7.60 -16.61
N ARG A 251 -2.60 -8.08 -16.20
CA ARG A 251 -2.76 -8.87 -14.98
C ARG A 251 -3.84 -9.95 -15.15
N LEU A 252 -3.62 -11.05 -14.47
CA LEU A 252 -4.59 -12.13 -14.32
C LEU A 252 -4.46 -12.67 -12.90
N PHE A 253 -5.60 -12.85 -12.22
CA PHE A 253 -5.64 -13.36 -10.85
C PHE A 253 -6.78 -14.35 -10.68
N TYR A 254 -6.48 -15.49 -10.08
CA TYR A 254 -7.46 -16.48 -9.65
C TYR A 254 -7.31 -16.78 -8.19
N GLN A 255 -8.43 -16.88 -7.49
CA GLN A 255 -8.52 -17.25 -6.09
C GLN A 255 -9.68 -18.22 -5.88
N GLY A 256 -9.43 -19.30 -5.15
CA GLY A 256 -10.46 -20.20 -4.64
C GLY A 256 -10.43 -20.25 -3.13
N ASN A 257 -11.60 -20.40 -2.54
CA ASN A 257 -11.78 -20.55 -1.09
C ASN A 257 -12.70 -21.75 -0.84
N LEU A 258 -12.35 -22.56 0.15
CA LEU A 258 -13.18 -23.65 0.68
C LEU A 258 -13.41 -23.38 2.16
N SER A 259 -14.67 -23.41 2.61
CA SER A 259 -15.01 -23.27 4.03
C SER A 259 -15.87 -24.43 4.46
N THR A 260 -15.36 -25.21 5.40
CA THR A 260 -16.03 -26.36 6.02
C THR A 260 -15.99 -26.25 7.55
N ARG A 261 -16.63 -27.19 8.24
CA ARG A 261 -16.52 -27.28 9.70
C ARG A 261 -15.09 -27.49 10.17
N HIS A 262 -14.31 -28.31 9.46
CA HIS A 262 -12.99 -28.76 9.88
C HIS A 262 -11.83 -28.02 9.20
N ALA A 263 -12.08 -27.29 8.12
CA ALA A 263 -11.04 -26.55 7.40
C ALA A 263 -11.60 -25.33 6.68
N ASP A 264 -10.87 -24.21 6.75
CA ASP A 264 -10.97 -23.08 5.85
C ASP A 264 -9.69 -23.08 5.00
N MET A 265 -9.81 -23.16 3.68
CA MET A 265 -8.66 -23.20 2.77
C MET A 265 -8.78 -22.07 1.76
N MET A 266 -7.65 -21.51 1.38
CA MET A 266 -7.54 -20.56 0.28
C MET A 266 -6.35 -20.96 -0.60
N TRP A 267 -6.57 -20.92 -1.90
CA TRP A 267 -5.51 -21.01 -2.89
C TRP A 267 -5.62 -19.84 -3.86
N GLN A 268 -4.49 -19.35 -4.31
CA GLN A 268 -4.43 -18.23 -5.23
C GLN A 268 -3.27 -18.38 -6.20
N THR A 269 -3.47 -17.85 -7.41
CA THR A 269 -2.41 -17.70 -8.41
C THR A 269 -2.63 -16.40 -9.16
N GLY A 270 -1.54 -15.76 -9.56
CA GLY A 270 -1.61 -14.50 -10.28
C GLY A 270 -0.40 -14.23 -11.13
N VAL A 271 -0.63 -13.47 -12.19
CA VAL A 271 0.40 -13.02 -13.13
C VAL A 271 0.23 -11.53 -13.35
N THR A 272 1.33 -10.79 -13.31
CA THR A 272 1.40 -9.42 -13.80
C THR A 272 2.59 -9.24 -14.72
N SER A 273 2.43 -8.44 -15.76
CA SER A 273 3.47 -8.02 -16.68
C SER A 273 3.34 -6.53 -16.92
N GLN A 274 4.46 -5.81 -16.87
CA GLN A 274 4.55 -4.39 -17.11
C GLN A 274 5.71 -4.09 -18.04
N ASP A 275 5.47 -3.21 -19.03
CA ASP A 275 6.45 -2.66 -19.94
C ASP A 275 6.35 -1.14 -19.81
N TYR A 276 7.42 -0.43 -19.47
CA TYR A 276 7.35 1.01 -19.26
C TYR A 276 8.63 1.77 -19.55
N GLY A 277 8.47 3.03 -19.96
CA GLY A 277 9.55 3.98 -20.02
C GLY A 277 9.92 4.45 -18.60
N ALA A 278 11.21 4.47 -18.29
CA ALA A 278 11.75 4.75 -16.97
C ALA A 278 12.59 6.05 -16.99
N SER A 279 12.00 7.16 -17.44
CA SER A 279 12.68 8.45 -17.56
C SER A 279 13.25 8.92 -16.22
N THR A 280 14.58 9.07 -16.15
CA THR A 280 15.33 9.56 -14.98
C THR A 280 15.15 8.78 -13.69
N PHE A 281 14.67 7.51 -13.74
CA PHE A 281 14.35 6.72 -12.54
C PHE A 281 15.55 6.52 -11.61
N TYR A 282 16.72 6.22 -12.17
CA TYR A 282 17.92 5.90 -11.40
C TYR A 282 19.00 7.00 -11.49
N SER A 283 18.87 7.93 -12.44
CA SER A 283 19.78 9.07 -12.58
C SER A 283 19.16 10.14 -13.46
N ALA A 284 19.33 11.42 -13.08
CA ALA A 284 18.91 12.58 -13.89
C ALA A 284 19.58 12.65 -15.27
N LYS A 285 20.71 11.94 -15.46
CA LYS A 285 21.48 11.91 -16.71
C LYS A 285 20.84 11.05 -17.81
N PHE A 286 19.96 10.11 -17.45
CA PHE A 286 19.39 9.12 -18.37
C PHE A 286 17.86 9.25 -18.41
N ASP A 287 17.34 9.86 -19.46
CA ASP A 287 15.91 10.12 -19.64
C ASP A 287 15.21 9.16 -20.61
N ASN A 288 15.96 8.20 -21.19
CA ASN A 288 15.44 7.21 -22.13
C ASN A 288 15.67 5.77 -21.65
N GLN A 289 15.54 5.55 -20.32
CA GLN A 289 15.60 4.22 -19.74
C GLN A 289 14.30 3.45 -20.03
N TYR A 290 14.39 2.13 -20.02
CA TYR A 290 13.26 1.22 -20.20
C TYR A 290 13.35 0.06 -19.22
N GLU A 291 12.20 -0.40 -18.75
CA GLU A 291 12.12 -1.55 -17.86
C GLU A 291 10.90 -2.41 -18.19
N GLU A 292 11.09 -3.71 -18.15
CA GLU A 292 10.06 -4.73 -18.28
C GLU A 292 10.09 -5.64 -17.05
N THR A 293 8.93 -5.78 -16.39
CA THR A 293 8.80 -6.70 -15.25
C THR A 293 7.71 -7.72 -15.52
N ARG A 294 7.93 -8.98 -15.07
CA ARG A 294 6.92 -10.04 -15.05
C ARG A 294 6.96 -10.74 -13.71
N ARG A 295 5.80 -10.96 -13.12
CA ARG A 295 5.69 -11.62 -11.83
C ARG A 295 4.62 -12.71 -11.87
N TYR A 296 4.97 -13.86 -11.32
CA TYR A 296 4.09 -15.00 -11.10
C TYR A 296 4.02 -15.27 -9.60
N ILE A 297 2.84 -15.48 -9.07
CA ILE A 297 2.64 -15.88 -7.68
C ILE A 297 1.73 -17.10 -7.61
N ALA A 298 1.96 -17.97 -6.63
CA ALA A 298 1.04 -19.04 -6.28
C ALA A 298 1.15 -19.31 -4.77
N SER A 299 0.03 -19.61 -4.12
CA SER A 299 0.02 -20.07 -2.73
C SER A 299 -1.21 -20.90 -2.41
N VAL A 300 -1.05 -21.76 -1.41
CA VAL A 300 -2.13 -22.48 -0.75
C VAL A 300 -1.92 -22.32 0.74
N ASN A 301 -2.96 -21.94 1.46
CA ASN A 301 -2.97 -21.88 2.92
C ASN A 301 -4.29 -22.44 3.45
N ALA A 302 -4.26 -22.96 4.65
CA ALA A 302 -5.43 -23.52 5.30
C ALA A 302 -5.43 -23.21 6.80
N ASP A 303 -6.62 -23.09 7.38
CA ASP A 303 -6.87 -23.20 8.82
C ASP A 303 -7.58 -24.52 9.08
N ILE A 304 -6.85 -25.50 9.58
CA ILE A 304 -7.36 -26.83 9.91
C ILE A 304 -7.82 -26.80 11.38
N LYS A 305 -9.06 -27.21 11.61
CA LYS A 305 -9.73 -27.24 12.93
C LYS A 305 -10.02 -28.70 13.30
N PRO A 306 -9.06 -29.45 13.89
CA PRO A 306 -9.19 -30.89 14.11
C PRO A 306 -10.44 -31.29 14.93
N PHE A 307 -10.83 -30.40 15.85
CA PHE A 307 -11.99 -30.63 16.70
C PHE A 307 -13.29 -30.00 16.19
N GLY A 308 -13.27 -29.41 14.98
CA GLY A 308 -14.40 -28.70 14.38
C GLY A 308 -14.74 -27.36 15.05
N ASP A 309 -13.90 -26.90 15.97
CA ASP A 309 -13.97 -25.60 16.63
C ASP A 309 -12.60 -24.87 16.54
N ARG A 310 -12.50 -23.68 17.13
CA ARG A 310 -11.30 -22.85 17.07
C ARG A 310 -10.39 -22.96 18.30
N ARG A 311 -10.59 -23.92 19.20
CA ARG A 311 -9.72 -24.10 20.36
C ARG A 311 -8.31 -24.46 19.95
N PHE A 312 -8.18 -25.33 18.93
CA PHE A 312 -6.90 -25.66 18.33
C PHE A 312 -7.01 -25.53 16.82
N VAL A 313 -6.10 -24.75 16.22
CA VAL A 313 -6.04 -24.52 14.78
C VAL A 313 -4.62 -24.72 14.30
N LEU A 314 -4.45 -25.55 13.27
CA LEU A 314 -3.21 -25.68 12.52
C LEU A 314 -3.33 -24.90 11.23
N SER A 315 -2.35 -24.02 10.95
CA SER A 315 -2.34 -23.15 9.78
C SER A 315 -1.09 -23.41 8.92
N PRO A 316 -1.10 -24.46 8.08
CA PRO A 316 -0.06 -24.67 7.06
C PRO A 316 -0.23 -23.68 5.92
N ALA A 317 0.90 -23.23 5.34
CA ALA A 317 0.92 -22.52 4.08
C ALA A 317 2.14 -22.91 3.26
N ILE A 318 1.95 -22.97 1.93
CA ILE A 318 3.01 -23.14 0.93
C ILE A 318 2.82 -22.05 -0.09
N TYR A 319 3.90 -21.39 -0.47
CA TYR A 319 3.85 -20.30 -1.43
C TYR A 319 5.11 -20.22 -2.28
N GLY A 320 4.96 -19.63 -3.45
CA GLY A 320 6.09 -19.30 -4.31
C GLY A 320 5.77 -18.12 -5.18
N HIS A 321 6.80 -17.38 -5.53
CA HIS A 321 6.72 -16.36 -6.57
C HIS A 321 8.01 -16.31 -7.38
N ARG A 322 7.87 -15.99 -8.66
CA ARG A 322 8.96 -15.73 -9.59
C ARG A 322 8.79 -14.36 -10.20
N SER A 323 9.85 -13.57 -10.18
CA SER A 323 9.91 -12.27 -10.82
C SER A 323 11.01 -12.25 -11.87
N TYR A 324 10.72 -11.65 -13.02
CA TYR A 324 11.68 -11.29 -14.05
C TYR A 324 11.76 -9.78 -14.12
N ASP A 325 12.96 -9.28 -14.31
CA ASP A 325 13.27 -7.88 -14.45
C ASP A 325 14.28 -7.72 -15.57
N HIS A 326 13.91 -6.92 -16.58
CA HIS A 326 14.74 -6.57 -17.73
C HIS A 326 14.86 -5.05 -17.80
N PHE A 327 16.05 -4.55 -17.58
CA PHE A 327 16.35 -3.13 -17.60
C PHE A 327 17.26 -2.75 -18.75
N GLN A 328 17.00 -1.62 -19.42
CA GLN A 328 17.85 -1.00 -20.42
C GLN A 328 18.17 0.43 -20.02
N LEU A 329 19.46 0.78 -19.91
CA LEU A 329 19.90 2.13 -19.62
C LEU A 329 19.54 3.12 -20.75
N THR A 330 19.48 2.64 -21.98
CA THR A 330 18.96 3.35 -23.15
C THR A 330 18.01 2.42 -23.89
N ARG A 331 16.75 2.79 -23.99
CA ARG A 331 15.71 2.01 -24.64
C ARG A 331 16.10 1.58 -26.04
N GLY A 332 15.99 0.26 -26.31
CA GLY A 332 16.34 -0.36 -27.59
C GLY A 332 17.83 -0.64 -27.80
N LYS A 333 18.71 -0.24 -26.87
CA LYS A 333 20.12 -0.65 -26.88
C LYS A 333 20.33 -1.89 -26.01
N THR A 334 20.82 -2.96 -26.61
CA THR A 334 21.05 -4.25 -25.97
C THR A 334 22.55 -4.44 -25.65
N GLY A 335 22.85 -5.39 -24.76
CA GLY A 335 24.19 -5.77 -24.37
C GLY A 335 24.68 -5.12 -23.07
N ALA A 336 25.61 -5.79 -22.39
CA ALA A 336 26.18 -5.36 -21.12
C ALA A 336 26.82 -3.97 -21.19
N ASP A 337 27.57 -3.70 -22.27
CA ASP A 337 28.27 -2.42 -22.49
C ASP A 337 27.29 -1.24 -22.63
N ASN A 338 26.04 -1.52 -23.00
CA ASN A 338 24.96 -0.54 -23.06
C ASN A 338 24.13 -0.44 -21.76
N GLY A 339 24.54 -1.13 -20.69
CA GLY A 339 23.86 -1.11 -19.38
C GLY A 339 22.55 -1.90 -19.37
N GLU A 340 22.42 -2.93 -20.22
CA GLU A 340 21.28 -3.84 -20.19
C GLU A 340 21.49 -4.95 -19.16
N ASN A 341 20.48 -5.18 -18.31
CA ASN A 341 20.50 -6.19 -17.26
C ASN A 341 19.25 -7.05 -17.26
N TYR A 342 19.44 -8.32 -16.90
CA TYR A 342 18.35 -9.29 -16.70
C TYR A 342 18.47 -9.94 -15.33
N HIS A 343 17.37 -10.03 -14.61
CA HIS A 343 17.29 -10.71 -13.33
C HIS A 343 16.09 -11.64 -13.29
N ARG A 344 16.27 -12.82 -12.70
CA ARG A 344 15.19 -13.74 -12.34
C ARG A 344 15.29 -14.06 -10.87
N MET A 345 14.26 -13.69 -10.11
CA MET A 345 14.18 -13.93 -8.67
C MET A 345 13.14 -15.00 -8.39
N ASP A 346 13.54 -16.10 -7.80
CA ASP A 346 12.68 -17.20 -7.34
C ASP A 346 12.61 -17.19 -5.80
N VAL A 347 11.40 -17.22 -5.25
CA VAL A 347 11.16 -17.35 -3.81
C VAL A 347 10.17 -18.46 -3.57
N TYR A 348 10.53 -19.39 -2.69
CA TYR A 348 9.67 -20.50 -2.25
C TYR A 348 9.65 -20.54 -0.73
N GLY A 349 8.49 -20.76 -0.14
CA GLY A 349 8.36 -20.84 1.30
C GLY A 349 7.26 -21.79 1.75
N ALA A 350 7.47 -22.30 2.95
CA ALA A 350 6.47 -23.08 3.68
C ALA A 350 6.43 -22.63 5.14
N THR A 351 5.24 -22.57 5.70
CA THR A 351 5.03 -22.24 7.12
C THR A 351 4.05 -23.21 7.75
N LEU A 352 4.24 -23.50 9.02
CA LEU A 352 3.29 -24.25 9.85
C LEU A 352 3.13 -23.52 11.16
N ASN A 353 1.91 -23.10 11.46
CA ASN A 353 1.55 -22.42 12.68
C ASN A 353 0.52 -23.24 13.45
N ALA A 354 0.63 -23.24 14.77
CA ALA A 354 -0.33 -23.86 15.68
C ALA A 354 -0.84 -22.80 16.66
N ARG A 355 -2.15 -22.71 16.80
CA ARG A 355 -2.83 -21.79 17.71
C ARG A 355 -3.69 -22.59 18.70
N LEU A 356 -3.47 -22.36 19.98
CA LEU A 356 -4.21 -22.97 21.08
C LEU A 356 -4.88 -21.86 21.91
N SER A 357 -6.21 -21.90 21.99
CA SER A 357 -7.01 -21.08 22.89
C SER A 357 -7.35 -21.90 24.15
N TRP A 358 -6.96 -21.40 25.34
CA TRP A 358 -7.06 -22.08 26.59
C TRP A 358 -7.36 -21.11 27.75
N ALA A 359 -7.46 -21.58 28.98
CA ALA A 359 -7.92 -20.78 30.13
C ALA A 359 -7.05 -19.52 30.39
N ALA A 360 -5.73 -19.59 30.13
CA ALA A 360 -4.83 -18.45 30.33
C ALA A 360 -4.75 -17.51 29.11
N GLY A 361 -5.51 -17.78 28.03
CA GLY A 361 -5.50 -16.94 26.83
C GLY A 361 -5.30 -17.71 25.54
N GLN A 362 -4.51 -17.18 24.62
CA GLN A 362 -4.23 -17.81 23.34
C GLN A 362 -2.72 -17.85 23.11
N THR A 363 -2.19 -19.03 22.87
CA THR A 363 -0.79 -19.25 22.50
C THR A 363 -0.71 -19.61 21.03
N THR A 364 0.15 -18.93 20.30
CA THR A 364 0.46 -19.25 18.89
C THR A 364 1.96 -19.52 18.79
N ALA A 365 2.32 -20.63 18.16
CA ALA A 365 3.71 -20.95 17.84
C ALA A 365 3.81 -21.39 16.38
N GLY A 366 4.93 -21.17 15.76
CA GLY A 366 5.10 -21.55 14.37
C GLY A 366 6.54 -21.60 13.92
N ALA A 367 6.72 -22.23 12.76
CA ALA A 367 7.98 -22.37 12.06
C ALA A 367 7.78 -22.07 10.58
N GLY A 368 8.78 -21.49 9.95
CA GLY A 368 8.81 -21.21 8.52
C GLY A 368 10.19 -21.40 7.94
N ILE A 369 10.18 -21.74 6.67
CA ILE A 369 11.39 -21.76 5.85
C ILE A 369 11.09 -21.03 4.53
N ARG A 370 12.01 -20.17 4.11
CA ARG A 370 11.94 -19.44 2.84
C ARG A 370 13.29 -19.53 2.14
N ARG A 371 13.28 -19.98 0.90
CA ARG A 371 14.44 -20.00 0.03
C ARG A 371 14.31 -18.90 -1.03
N GLU A 372 15.37 -18.16 -1.21
CA GLU A 372 15.54 -17.10 -2.20
C GLU A 372 16.65 -17.51 -3.16
N HIS A 373 16.42 -17.36 -4.47
CA HIS A 373 17.35 -17.71 -5.50
C HIS A 373 17.27 -16.70 -6.64
N ILE A 374 18.36 -15.96 -6.85
CA ILE A 374 18.50 -15.06 -7.99
C ILE A 374 19.41 -15.65 -9.05
N LEU A 375 18.97 -15.60 -10.31
CA LEU A 375 19.81 -15.72 -11.51
C LEU A 375 19.89 -14.33 -12.16
N SER A 376 21.07 -13.92 -12.54
CA SER A 376 21.31 -12.55 -12.97
C SER A 376 22.41 -12.46 -14.02
N THR A 377 22.41 -11.37 -14.76
CA THR A 377 23.55 -10.96 -15.61
C THR A 377 24.53 -10.03 -14.87
N ALA A 378 24.34 -9.83 -13.53
CA ALA A 378 25.16 -8.90 -12.78
C ALA A 378 25.21 -9.13 -11.25
N TYR A 379 24.27 -9.90 -10.64
CA TYR A 379 24.10 -10.02 -9.20
C TYR A 379 24.35 -11.44 -8.71
N GLY A 380 25.26 -11.59 -7.76
CA GLY A 380 25.64 -12.87 -7.17
C GLY A 380 27.05 -13.31 -7.55
N ASP A 381 27.34 -14.59 -7.35
CA ASP A 381 28.59 -15.22 -7.69
C ASP A 381 28.60 -15.62 -9.17
N LEU A 382 29.75 -15.48 -9.84
CA LEU A 382 29.91 -15.84 -11.25
C LEU A 382 29.74 -17.35 -11.43
N LEU A 383 28.99 -17.76 -12.45
CA LEU A 383 28.76 -19.15 -12.83
C LEU A 383 29.77 -19.61 -13.88
N ASP A 384 30.26 -20.83 -13.73
CA ASP A 384 31.02 -21.52 -14.80
C ASP A 384 30.18 -21.65 -16.06
N GLY A 385 30.80 -21.71 -17.22
CA GLY A 385 30.12 -21.65 -18.52
C GLY A 385 29.03 -22.70 -18.72
N ASP A 386 29.21 -23.92 -18.22
CA ASP A 386 28.24 -25.03 -18.27
C ASP A 386 27.05 -24.85 -17.32
N ARG A 387 27.17 -23.97 -16.33
CA ARG A 387 26.13 -23.64 -15.37
C ARG A 387 25.36 -22.37 -15.70
N GLN A 388 25.70 -21.68 -16.77
CA GLN A 388 24.99 -20.49 -17.23
C GLN A 388 23.66 -20.88 -17.87
N HIS A 389 22.66 -19.99 -17.68
CA HIS A 389 21.29 -20.23 -18.17
C HIS A 389 20.92 -19.22 -19.25
N GLY A 390 20.61 -19.71 -20.47
CA GLY A 390 20.17 -18.84 -21.56
C GLY A 390 18.92 -18.04 -21.24
N ILE A 391 18.87 -16.80 -21.71
CA ILE A 391 17.72 -15.90 -21.55
C ILE A 391 16.87 -15.96 -22.82
N SER A 392 15.61 -16.35 -22.68
CA SER A 392 14.68 -16.45 -23.82
C SER A 392 14.51 -15.08 -24.50
N GLY A 393 14.72 -15.02 -25.80
CA GLY A 393 14.60 -13.79 -26.58
C GLY A 393 15.83 -12.86 -26.51
N SER A 394 16.93 -13.32 -25.91
CA SER A 394 18.20 -12.59 -25.85
C SER A 394 19.37 -13.48 -26.27
N THR A 395 20.45 -12.89 -26.71
CA THR A 395 21.75 -13.60 -26.94
C THR A 395 22.55 -13.75 -25.64
N ARG A 396 22.06 -13.18 -24.52
CA ARG A 396 22.72 -13.22 -23.21
C ARG A 396 22.28 -14.43 -22.39
N SER A 397 23.06 -14.76 -21.38
CA SER A 397 22.78 -15.78 -20.37
C SER A 397 22.82 -15.17 -18.98
N TYR A 398 22.07 -15.75 -18.04
CA TYR A 398 22.31 -15.53 -16.62
C TYR A 398 23.63 -16.19 -16.27
N ASP A 399 24.64 -15.40 -15.98
CA ASP A 399 26.00 -15.80 -15.68
C ASP A 399 26.36 -15.62 -14.20
N HIS A 400 25.43 -15.13 -13.39
CA HIS A 400 25.58 -14.96 -11.93
C HIS A 400 24.41 -15.64 -11.19
N GLU A 401 24.71 -16.11 -9.98
CA GLU A 401 23.76 -16.77 -9.10
C GLU A 401 23.94 -16.32 -7.65
N GLY A 402 22.81 -16.15 -6.93
CA GLY A 402 22.81 -15.92 -5.49
C GLY A 402 21.72 -16.74 -4.82
N LYS A 403 22.05 -17.35 -3.66
CA LYS A 403 21.11 -18.17 -2.89
C LYS A 403 21.17 -17.82 -1.41
N ARG A 404 20.03 -17.76 -0.77
CA ARG A 404 19.94 -17.71 0.69
C ARG A 404 18.66 -18.38 1.20
N THR A 405 18.74 -18.90 2.41
CA THR A 405 17.62 -19.55 3.09
C THR A 405 17.37 -18.86 4.41
N CYS A 406 16.13 -18.45 4.65
CA CYS A 406 15.65 -17.93 5.92
C CYS A 406 14.90 -19.02 6.64
N THR A 407 15.14 -19.21 7.93
CA THR A 407 14.40 -20.10 8.82
C THR A 407 13.93 -19.27 9.99
N ASP A 408 12.64 -19.27 10.23
CA ASP A 408 12.00 -18.51 11.28
C ASP A 408 11.27 -19.45 12.25
N LEU A 409 11.39 -19.16 13.55
CA LEU A 409 10.62 -19.79 14.62
C LEU A 409 9.98 -18.69 15.43
N PHE A 410 8.73 -18.84 15.82
CA PHE A 410 8.11 -17.84 16.70
C PHE A 410 7.20 -18.49 17.74
N ILE A 411 7.04 -17.77 18.86
CA ILE A 411 6.01 -18.03 19.85
C ILE A 411 5.44 -16.69 20.33
N GLU A 412 4.14 -16.65 20.49
CA GLU A 412 3.40 -15.50 21.01
C GLU A 412 2.30 -15.96 21.95
N HIS A 413 2.13 -15.25 23.05
CA HIS A 413 1.01 -15.45 23.96
C HIS A 413 0.18 -14.18 24.07
N TYR A 414 -1.12 -14.30 23.88
CA TYR A 414 -2.11 -13.26 24.04
C TYR A 414 -3.00 -13.57 25.24
N ILE A 415 -3.18 -12.58 26.11
CA ILE A 415 -4.06 -12.66 27.27
C ILE A 415 -5.03 -11.47 27.30
N SER A 416 -6.28 -11.74 27.71
CA SER A 416 -7.31 -10.72 27.92
C SER A 416 -7.75 -10.76 29.39
N LEU A 417 -7.50 -9.66 30.11
CA LEU A 417 -7.80 -9.51 31.53
C LEU A 417 -8.80 -8.34 31.71
N GLY A 418 -10.09 -8.65 31.56
CA GLY A 418 -11.12 -7.62 31.57
C GLY A 418 -10.94 -6.59 30.45
N SER A 419 -10.67 -5.35 30.82
CA SER A 419 -10.40 -4.25 29.87
C SER A 419 -8.97 -4.23 29.32
N PHE A 420 -8.04 -4.98 29.93
CA PHE A 420 -6.65 -5.06 29.49
C PHE A 420 -6.44 -6.21 28.51
N ARG A 421 -5.61 -5.96 27.52
CA ARG A 421 -5.14 -6.97 26.56
C ARG A 421 -3.64 -6.82 26.41
N LEU A 422 -2.95 -7.93 26.45
CA LEU A 422 -1.51 -8.02 26.34
C LEU A 422 -1.15 -9.12 25.35
N SER A 423 -0.24 -8.84 24.43
CA SER A 423 0.40 -9.83 23.58
C SER A 423 1.91 -9.70 23.76
N ALA A 424 2.59 -10.79 24.04
CA ALA A 424 4.03 -10.84 24.14
C ALA A 424 4.56 -12.07 23.38
N GLY A 425 5.68 -11.90 22.68
CA GLY A 425 6.25 -12.98 21.91
C GLY A 425 7.68 -12.71 21.48
N VAL A 426 8.27 -13.71 20.86
CA VAL A 426 9.61 -13.65 20.30
C VAL A 426 9.66 -14.40 18.98
N THR A 427 10.35 -13.83 18.00
CA THR A 427 10.73 -14.51 16.76
C THR A 427 12.22 -14.76 16.78
N ALA A 428 12.63 -15.99 16.42
CA ALA A 428 14.01 -16.36 16.18
C ALA A 428 14.19 -16.53 14.66
N ASP A 429 15.12 -15.80 14.08
CA ASP A 429 15.44 -15.85 12.65
C ASP A 429 16.87 -16.30 12.43
N ARG A 430 17.06 -17.10 11.39
CA ARG A 430 18.35 -17.57 10.91
C ARG A 430 18.40 -17.40 9.39
N ASN A 431 19.50 -16.83 8.88
CA ASN A 431 19.67 -16.58 7.47
C ASN A 431 21.07 -17.01 7.00
N THR A 432 21.13 -17.85 5.94
CA THR A 432 22.40 -18.33 5.37
C THR A 432 23.17 -17.25 4.61
N GLY A 433 22.54 -16.14 4.24
CA GLY A 433 23.22 -14.94 3.70
C GLY A 433 23.93 -14.09 4.74
N LEU A 434 23.89 -14.49 6.00
CA LEU A 434 24.61 -13.93 7.13
C LEU A 434 25.51 -15.00 7.75
N ASP A 435 25.82 -14.86 9.04
CA ASP A 435 26.63 -15.83 9.80
C ASP A 435 25.88 -17.14 10.17
N ASN A 436 24.65 -17.33 9.63
CA ASN A 436 23.84 -18.51 9.83
C ASN A 436 23.50 -18.83 11.30
N SER A 437 23.52 -17.83 12.19
CA SER A 437 23.13 -17.93 13.60
C SER A 437 21.68 -17.47 13.83
N PHE A 438 21.01 -18.02 14.83
CA PHE A 438 19.69 -17.53 15.23
C PHE A 438 19.80 -16.20 15.97
N ARG A 439 18.94 -15.24 15.59
CA ARG A 439 18.79 -13.93 16.21
C ARG A 439 17.38 -13.77 16.74
N LEU A 440 17.24 -13.16 17.92
CA LEU A 440 15.97 -13.05 18.63
C LEU A 440 15.39 -11.63 18.52
N TYR A 441 14.10 -11.57 18.18
CA TYR A 441 13.31 -10.34 18.03
C TYR A 441 12.08 -10.37 18.91
N PRO A 442 12.22 -9.95 20.19
CA PRO A 442 11.09 -9.87 21.11
C PRO A 442 10.18 -8.69 20.78
N GLY A 443 8.92 -8.81 21.20
CA GLY A 443 7.95 -7.74 21.12
C GLY A 443 6.81 -7.91 22.10
N VAL A 444 6.23 -6.76 22.49
CA VAL A 444 5.11 -6.67 23.41
C VAL A 444 4.16 -5.61 22.88
N ASP A 445 2.85 -5.95 22.86
CA ASP A 445 1.78 -5.02 22.56
C ASP A 445 0.75 -5.08 23.68
N ALA A 446 0.28 -3.92 24.12
CA ALA A 446 -0.71 -3.79 25.17
C ALA A 446 -1.82 -2.83 24.76
N SER A 447 -3.05 -3.11 25.16
CA SER A 447 -4.15 -2.16 25.04
C SER A 447 -5.06 -2.21 26.26
N TYR A 448 -5.61 -1.04 26.59
CA TYR A 448 -6.57 -0.85 27.67
C TYR A 448 -7.85 -0.21 27.12
N ARG A 449 -9.00 -0.82 27.39
CA ARG A 449 -10.32 -0.32 26.99
C ARG A 449 -11.14 0.01 28.23
N PRO A 450 -11.07 1.24 28.73
CA PRO A 450 -11.88 1.66 29.88
C PRO A 450 -13.37 1.51 29.64
N ASP A 451 -13.81 1.74 28.42
CA ASP A 451 -15.19 1.57 27.97
C ASP A 451 -15.27 1.10 26.49
N LYS A 452 -16.48 1.06 25.92
CA LYS A 452 -16.72 0.63 24.53
C LYS A 452 -16.21 1.61 23.47
N HIS A 453 -15.89 2.85 23.85
CA HIS A 453 -15.48 3.92 22.94
C HIS A 453 -13.98 4.13 22.90
N TRP A 454 -13.30 4.06 24.05
CA TRP A 454 -11.89 4.33 24.18
C TRP A 454 -11.02 3.10 24.06
N THR A 455 -9.91 3.24 23.38
CA THR A 455 -8.81 2.29 23.41
C THR A 455 -7.50 3.04 23.56
N ILE A 456 -6.76 2.77 24.62
CA ILE A 456 -5.40 3.25 24.85
C ILE A 456 -4.47 2.09 24.49
N PHE A 457 -3.40 2.32 23.76
CA PHE A 457 -2.51 1.26 23.32
C PHE A 457 -1.05 1.68 23.39
N ALA A 458 -0.18 0.70 23.58
CA ALA A 458 1.26 0.84 23.52
C ALA A 458 1.90 -0.42 22.95
N SER A 459 3.01 -0.27 22.25
CA SER A 459 3.79 -1.39 21.73
C SER A 459 5.28 -1.10 21.76
N TRP A 460 6.06 -2.19 21.90
CA TRP A 460 7.51 -2.20 21.79
C TRP A 460 7.93 -3.45 21.03
N ASN A 461 8.62 -3.29 19.91
CA ASN A 461 8.97 -4.39 19.04
C ASN A 461 10.37 -4.19 18.45
N LYS A 462 11.10 -5.29 18.25
CA LYS A 462 12.38 -5.32 17.52
C LYS A 462 12.23 -6.03 16.19
N ALA A 463 12.97 -5.59 15.18
CA ALA A 463 13.07 -6.20 13.87
C ALA A 463 14.47 -6.05 13.27
N MET A 464 14.74 -6.84 12.24
CA MET A 464 15.94 -6.77 11.43
C MET A 464 15.56 -6.81 9.95
N ARG A 465 16.39 -6.22 9.08
CA ARG A 465 16.34 -6.40 7.64
C ARG A 465 17.72 -6.79 7.13
N ILE A 466 17.78 -7.79 6.27
CA ILE A 466 19.00 -8.16 5.55
C ILE A 466 19.12 -7.32 4.27
N PRO A 467 20.34 -7.06 3.76
CA PRO A 467 20.53 -6.36 2.50
C PRO A 467 19.83 -7.06 1.34
N THR A 468 19.31 -6.29 0.38
CA THR A 468 18.78 -6.78 -0.89
C THR A 468 19.92 -7.22 -1.82
N TYR A 469 19.60 -8.01 -2.85
CA TYR A 469 20.62 -8.40 -3.84
C TYR A 469 21.14 -7.18 -4.61
N THR A 470 20.31 -6.18 -4.87
CA THR A 470 20.75 -4.91 -5.48
C THR A 470 21.73 -4.17 -4.59
N GLU A 471 21.46 -4.03 -3.30
CA GLU A 471 22.37 -3.37 -2.35
C GLU A 471 23.72 -4.10 -2.24
N LEU A 472 23.75 -5.42 -2.37
CA LEU A 472 24.97 -6.22 -2.29
C LEU A 472 25.80 -6.16 -3.58
N TYR A 473 25.15 -6.22 -4.76
CA TYR A 473 25.85 -6.58 -6.00
C TYR A 473 25.71 -5.55 -7.13
N ALA A 474 24.90 -4.50 -6.99
CA ALA A 474 24.75 -3.53 -8.08
C ALA A 474 26.09 -2.95 -8.51
N ASN A 475 26.34 -2.90 -9.81
CA ASN A 475 27.50 -2.26 -10.41
C ASN A 475 27.09 -1.65 -11.75
N SER A 476 26.56 -0.43 -11.70
CA SER A 476 26.09 0.32 -12.86
C SER A 476 26.84 1.63 -13.04
N ALA A 477 26.46 2.39 -14.06
CA ALA A 477 26.99 3.75 -14.26
C ALA A 477 26.64 4.71 -13.11
N ALA A 478 25.57 4.41 -12.33
CA ALA A 478 25.05 5.28 -11.28
C ALA A 478 25.22 4.73 -9.86
N GLN A 479 25.37 3.41 -9.68
CA GLN A 479 25.32 2.75 -8.38
C GLN A 479 26.39 1.66 -8.25
N LYS A 480 26.91 1.48 -7.04
CA LYS A 480 27.86 0.43 -6.65
C LYS A 480 27.43 -0.19 -5.33
N GLY A 481 27.09 -1.47 -5.33
CA GLY A 481 26.73 -2.27 -4.17
C GLY A 481 27.94 -2.65 -3.31
N SER A 482 27.70 -3.24 -2.15
CA SER A 482 28.74 -3.70 -1.23
C SER A 482 28.36 -5.00 -0.53
N THR A 483 29.17 -6.04 -0.68
CA THR A 483 29.02 -7.31 0.03
C THR A 483 29.42 -7.24 1.52
N ALA A 484 30.02 -6.13 1.95
CA ALA A 484 30.39 -5.89 3.35
C ALA A 484 29.24 -5.30 4.21
N LEU A 485 28.04 -5.14 3.63
CA LEU A 485 26.89 -4.59 4.33
C LEU A 485 26.45 -5.47 5.50
N LYS A 486 26.21 -4.82 6.63
CA LYS A 486 25.63 -5.42 7.83
C LYS A 486 24.10 -5.33 7.79
N PRO A 487 23.38 -6.30 8.40
CA PRO A 487 21.93 -6.21 8.51
C PRO A 487 21.50 -5.02 9.36
N GLU A 488 20.43 -4.34 8.92
CA GLU A 488 19.80 -3.26 9.66
C GLU A 488 19.06 -3.79 10.89
N ARG A 489 19.01 -3.01 11.95
CA ARG A 489 18.26 -3.33 13.19
C ARG A 489 17.35 -2.16 13.56
N ASN A 490 16.12 -2.45 13.99
CA ASN A 490 15.19 -1.45 14.46
C ASN A 490 14.56 -1.84 15.79
N THR A 491 14.33 -0.83 16.63
CA THR A 491 13.45 -0.92 17.79
C THR A 491 12.37 0.13 17.63
N THR A 492 11.12 -0.30 17.54
CA THR A 492 9.97 0.57 17.41
C THR A 492 9.19 0.61 18.71
N MET A 493 8.85 1.81 19.16
CA MET A 493 7.89 2.08 20.24
C MET A 493 6.74 2.88 19.66
N LYS A 494 5.50 2.52 20.01
CA LYS A 494 4.29 3.25 19.60
C LYS A 494 3.36 3.35 20.81
N ALA A 495 2.78 4.51 21.02
CA ALA A 495 1.74 4.71 22.02
C ALA A 495 0.68 5.67 21.50
N GLY A 496 -0.59 5.43 21.85
CA GLY A 496 -1.68 6.27 21.35
C GLY A 496 -3.02 5.93 21.94
N VAL A 497 -4.01 6.68 21.45
CA VAL A 497 -5.40 6.57 21.84
C VAL A 497 -6.29 6.50 20.60
N ARG A 498 -7.37 5.74 20.71
CA ARG A 498 -8.43 5.66 19.69
C ARG A 498 -9.78 5.81 20.36
N TYR A 499 -10.63 6.63 19.75
CA TYR A 499 -12.01 6.83 20.16
C TYR A 499 -12.95 6.53 19.01
N ILE A 500 -14.00 5.73 19.26
CA ILE A 500 -14.93 5.28 18.22
C ILE A 500 -16.36 5.52 18.68
N ARG A 501 -17.12 6.20 17.80
CA ARG A 501 -18.58 6.27 17.81
C ARG A 501 -19.12 6.04 16.39
N PRO A 502 -20.42 5.76 16.22
CA PRO A 502 -21.01 5.65 14.89
C PRO A 502 -20.81 6.91 14.04
N GLU A 503 -20.87 8.08 14.69
CA GLU A 503 -20.79 9.40 14.03
C GLU A 503 -19.36 9.83 13.73
N TRP A 504 -18.39 9.41 14.53
CA TRP A 504 -16.99 9.77 14.33
C TRP A 504 -16.00 8.82 14.98
N GLU A 505 -14.83 8.75 14.40
CA GLU A 505 -13.70 7.99 14.88
C GLU A 505 -12.45 8.88 14.87
N ALA A 506 -11.69 8.87 15.94
CA ALA A 506 -10.42 9.57 16.04
C ALA A 506 -9.33 8.63 16.57
N THR A 507 -8.14 8.70 15.97
CA THR A 507 -6.95 8.00 16.45
C THR A 507 -5.79 9.00 16.48
N ALA A 508 -5.04 9.03 17.58
CA ALA A 508 -3.82 9.82 17.69
C ALA A 508 -2.73 8.96 18.34
N TYR A 509 -1.51 9.04 17.79
CA TYR A 509 -0.40 8.26 18.32
C TYR A 509 0.96 8.90 18.05
N VAL A 510 1.92 8.49 18.85
CA VAL A 510 3.34 8.82 18.71
C VAL A 510 4.12 7.53 18.42
N THR A 511 5.08 7.61 17.52
CA THR A 511 6.01 6.53 17.22
C THR A 511 7.44 6.97 17.45
N ARG A 512 8.28 6.06 17.93
CA ARG A 512 9.73 6.22 18.00
C ARG A 512 10.37 5.00 17.37
N ASN A 513 11.12 5.22 16.27
CA ASN A 513 11.94 4.21 15.63
C ASN A 513 13.40 4.51 15.93
N HIS A 514 14.13 3.51 16.42
CA HIS A 514 15.54 3.58 16.68
C HIS A 514 16.27 2.60 15.77
N GLY A 515 16.71 3.09 14.61
CA GLY A 515 17.38 2.33 13.58
C GLY A 515 18.89 2.35 13.77
N ARG A 516 19.54 1.21 13.55
CA ARG A 516 20.99 1.04 13.56
C ARG A 516 21.45 0.30 12.32
N GLU A 517 22.65 0.62 11.85
CA GLU A 517 23.24 0.03 10.64
C GLU A 517 22.32 0.17 9.42
N LEU A 518 21.55 1.29 9.33
CA LEU A 518 20.68 1.50 8.20
C LEU A 518 21.51 1.55 6.91
N ILE A 519 20.96 0.94 5.86
CA ILE A 519 21.57 0.89 4.55
C ILE A 519 20.99 1.97 3.68
N ASP A 520 21.84 2.73 3.01
CA ASP A 520 21.43 3.67 1.98
C ASP A 520 22.48 3.79 0.87
N TRP A 521 22.04 4.36 -0.25
CA TRP A 521 22.88 4.75 -1.37
C TRP A 521 23.34 6.18 -1.17
N VAL A 522 24.65 6.39 -1.04
CA VAL A 522 25.21 7.69 -0.67
C VAL A 522 26.31 8.14 -1.61
N TYR A 523 26.46 9.45 -1.73
CA TYR A 523 27.71 10.11 -2.10
C TYR A 523 28.44 10.48 -0.82
N GLU A 524 29.67 9.98 -0.63
CA GLU A 524 30.50 10.37 0.52
C GLU A 524 31.04 11.79 0.33
N SER A 525 31.31 12.21 -0.91
CA SER A 525 31.83 13.55 -1.24
C SER A 525 31.21 14.12 -2.52
N LYS A 526 31.53 15.37 -2.85
CA LYS A 526 31.11 16.02 -4.11
C LYS A 526 31.76 15.39 -5.34
N GLU A 527 32.91 14.80 -5.17
CA GLU A 527 33.72 14.14 -6.21
C GLU A 527 33.22 12.73 -6.52
N SER A 528 32.37 12.19 -5.67
CA SER A 528 31.77 10.86 -5.88
C SER A 528 31.04 10.81 -7.22
N THR A 529 31.35 9.81 -8.05
CA THR A 529 30.76 9.63 -9.39
C THR A 529 29.57 8.70 -9.40
N LYS A 530 29.46 7.81 -8.40
CA LYS A 530 28.39 6.82 -8.21
C LYS A 530 27.87 6.87 -6.78
N TYR A 531 26.62 6.52 -6.59
CA TYR A 531 26.10 6.18 -5.27
C TYR A 531 26.67 4.84 -4.81
N GLU A 532 27.19 4.77 -3.60
CA GLU A 532 27.65 3.53 -2.99
C GLU A 532 26.67 3.07 -1.90
N ALA A 533 26.37 1.76 -1.90
CA ALA A 533 25.55 1.18 -0.83
C ALA A 533 26.40 1.02 0.43
N MET A 534 25.97 1.62 1.53
CA MET A 534 26.68 1.51 2.81
C MET A 534 25.76 1.58 4.02
N ASN A 535 26.26 1.09 5.15
CA ASN A 535 25.61 1.30 6.43
C ASN A 535 25.86 2.75 6.91
N ILE A 536 24.82 3.56 6.99
CA ILE A 536 24.90 5.00 7.32
C ILE A 536 24.82 5.29 8.83
N GLY A 537 24.93 4.26 9.69
CA GLY A 537 24.93 4.42 11.13
C GLY A 537 23.54 4.43 11.76
N LYS A 538 23.24 5.42 12.60
CA LYS A 538 21.99 5.50 13.39
C LYS A 538 21.03 6.50 12.79
N VAL A 539 19.76 6.10 12.66
CA VAL A 539 18.66 6.98 12.25
C VAL A 539 17.51 6.83 13.24
N ASP A 540 17.24 7.90 13.95
CA ASP A 540 16.15 7.99 14.92
C ASP A 540 15.00 8.78 14.35
N ASN A 541 13.84 8.13 14.17
CA ASN A 541 12.60 8.77 13.73
C ASN A 541 11.63 8.95 14.90
N THR A 542 11.12 10.15 15.09
CA THR A 542 9.97 10.41 15.96
C THR A 542 8.82 10.88 15.10
N GLY A 543 7.72 10.13 15.12
CA GLY A 543 6.51 10.42 14.36
C GLY A 543 5.34 10.75 15.26
N VAL A 544 4.47 11.65 14.80
CA VAL A 544 3.15 11.92 15.37
C VAL A 544 2.13 11.79 14.27
N ALA A 545 1.04 11.08 14.52
CA ALA A 545 -0.04 10.98 13.56
C ALA A 545 -1.40 11.11 14.23
N CYS A 546 -2.33 11.74 13.51
CA CYS A 546 -3.73 11.91 13.89
C CYS A 546 -4.61 11.60 12.69
N ASP A 547 -5.61 10.74 12.88
CA ASP A 547 -6.65 10.44 11.91
C ASP A 547 -8.02 10.72 12.53
N LEU A 548 -8.86 11.44 11.80
CA LEU A 548 -10.24 11.76 12.17
C LEU A 548 -11.16 11.38 11.01
N THR A 549 -12.17 10.59 11.29
CA THR A 549 -13.27 10.31 10.37
C THR A 549 -14.57 10.77 11.00
N VAL A 550 -15.31 11.62 10.31
CA VAL A 550 -16.61 12.14 10.73
C VAL A 550 -17.65 11.70 9.71
N ARG A 551 -18.84 11.36 10.18
CA ARG A 551 -20.03 11.10 9.38
C ARG A 551 -21.05 12.22 9.64
N PRO A 552 -21.01 13.31 8.87
CA PRO A 552 -21.88 14.46 9.09
C PRO A 552 -23.35 14.12 8.95
N ASP A 553 -23.70 13.18 8.08
CA ASP A 553 -25.07 12.68 7.89
C ASP A 553 -25.67 12.09 9.18
N LEU A 554 -24.86 11.37 9.97
CA LEU A 554 -25.29 10.82 11.25
C LEU A 554 -25.34 11.87 12.37
N LEU A 555 -24.50 12.91 12.30
CA LEU A 555 -24.46 13.99 13.29
C LEU A 555 -25.60 14.99 13.11
N THR A 556 -25.90 15.36 11.87
CA THR A 556 -26.82 16.46 11.54
C THR A 556 -28.17 15.98 10.98
N GLY A 557 -28.25 14.70 10.59
CA GLY A 557 -29.39 14.16 9.83
C GLY A 557 -29.44 14.61 8.36
N CYS A 558 -28.48 15.45 7.91
CA CYS A 558 -28.42 15.96 6.54
C CYS A 558 -27.67 14.95 5.63
N PRO A 559 -28.31 14.37 4.61
CA PRO A 559 -27.71 13.30 3.82
C PRO A 559 -26.73 13.78 2.74
N ILE A 560 -26.42 15.09 2.68
CA ILE A 560 -25.56 15.67 1.64
C ILE A 560 -24.12 15.26 1.87
N PHE A 561 -23.55 15.58 3.02
CA PHE A 561 -22.18 15.21 3.37
C PHE A 561 -22.18 13.89 4.13
N THR A 562 -21.64 12.85 3.51
CA THR A 562 -21.72 11.50 4.06
C THR A 562 -20.49 11.11 4.85
N ARG A 563 -19.32 11.70 4.52
CA ARG A 563 -18.08 11.43 5.23
C ARG A 563 -17.04 12.53 5.01
N LEU A 564 -16.38 12.91 6.09
CA LEU A 564 -15.15 13.70 6.10
C LEU A 564 -14.06 12.89 6.77
N LYS A 565 -12.92 12.69 6.11
CA LYS A 565 -11.75 12.05 6.69
C LYS A 565 -10.56 13.01 6.62
N VAL A 566 -9.90 13.22 7.75
CA VAL A 566 -8.70 14.06 7.86
C VAL A 566 -7.60 13.24 8.50
N GLY A 567 -6.46 13.17 7.86
CA GLY A 567 -5.26 12.52 8.38
C GLY A 567 -4.08 13.49 8.35
N TYR A 568 -3.35 13.59 9.44
CA TYR A 568 -2.12 14.36 9.52
C TYR A 568 -1.00 13.56 10.13
N GLY A 569 0.15 13.55 9.47
CA GLY A 569 1.38 12.91 9.92
C GLY A 569 2.55 13.90 9.94
N TYR A 570 3.36 13.82 10.98
CA TYR A 570 4.63 14.54 11.14
C TYR A 570 5.73 13.58 11.51
N ILE A 571 6.90 13.69 10.87
CA ILE A 571 8.09 12.91 11.18
C ILE A 571 9.27 13.86 11.38
N SER A 572 9.99 13.67 12.48
CA SER A 572 11.30 14.27 12.74
C SER A 572 12.35 13.17 12.75
N GLN A 573 13.39 13.34 11.96
CA GLN A 573 14.47 12.38 11.83
C GLN A 573 15.78 13.00 12.33
N LYS A 574 16.52 12.23 13.15
CA LYS A 574 17.87 12.54 13.55
C LYS A 574 18.83 11.45 13.05
N HIS A 575 19.77 11.85 12.22
CA HIS A 575 20.84 10.97 11.71
C HIS A 575 22.13 11.20 12.49
N THR A 576 22.86 10.11 12.77
CA THR A 576 24.21 10.14 13.38
C THR A 576 25.05 9.09 12.68
N SER A 577 26.11 9.51 12.01
CA SER A 577 27.09 8.68 11.32
C SER A 577 28.50 8.99 11.79
N GLU A 578 29.37 7.99 11.73
CA GLU A 578 30.80 8.14 11.91
C GLU A 578 31.51 8.55 10.61
N ARG A 579 30.78 8.49 9.48
CA ARG A 579 31.27 8.86 8.15
C ARG A 579 30.58 10.13 7.67
N ASP A 580 31.32 10.93 6.91
CA ASP A 580 30.72 12.05 6.20
C ASP A 580 29.83 11.54 5.06
N ILE A 581 28.59 12.06 4.99
CA ILE A 581 27.63 11.75 3.94
C ILE A 581 27.27 13.07 3.27
N TYR A 582 27.79 13.26 2.05
CA TYR A 582 27.47 14.43 1.27
C TYR A 582 26.01 14.41 0.76
N ARG A 583 25.52 13.23 0.31
CA ARG A 583 24.17 13.05 -0.18
C ARG A 583 23.65 11.63 0.05
N SER A 584 22.47 11.52 0.61
CA SER A 584 21.68 10.28 0.75
C SER A 584 20.62 10.23 -0.33
N LEU A 585 20.33 9.04 -0.85
CA LEU A 585 19.36 8.88 -1.92
C LEU A 585 17.94 8.60 -1.38
N TYR A 586 17.81 7.83 -0.30
CA TYR A 586 16.50 7.37 0.21
C TYR A 586 16.29 7.59 1.70
N ALA A 587 17.23 7.19 2.56
CA ALA A 587 17.00 7.13 4.00
C ALA A 587 16.84 8.51 4.66
N LEU A 588 17.52 9.53 4.14
CA LEU A 588 17.43 10.90 4.64
C LEU A 588 16.45 11.77 3.82
N ASP A 589 15.87 11.22 2.77
CA ASP A 589 14.81 11.83 1.96
C ASP A 589 13.44 11.34 2.43
N TYR A 590 12.96 11.84 3.56
CA TYR A 590 11.72 11.40 4.18
C TYR A 590 10.61 12.44 4.08
N LEU A 591 9.37 11.98 4.16
CA LEU A 591 8.17 12.82 4.19
C LEU A 591 7.99 13.39 5.59
N ARG A 592 8.29 14.69 5.75
CA ARG A 592 8.25 15.38 7.06
C ARG A 592 6.83 15.71 7.50
N HIS A 593 6.03 16.24 6.59
CA HIS A 593 4.63 16.56 6.84
C HIS A 593 3.74 15.98 5.75
N LYS A 594 2.61 15.45 6.16
CA LYS A 594 1.54 14.98 5.28
C LYS A 594 0.19 15.34 5.86
N LEU A 595 -0.62 16.05 5.09
CA LEU A 595 -2.04 16.28 5.37
C LEU A 595 -2.86 15.65 4.25
N SER A 596 -3.85 14.85 4.61
CA SER A 596 -4.84 14.26 3.70
C SER A 596 -6.23 14.63 4.15
N VAL A 597 -7.04 15.19 3.25
CA VAL A 597 -8.44 15.53 3.51
C VAL A 597 -9.29 14.89 2.44
N GLN A 598 -10.25 14.08 2.83
CA GLN A 598 -11.20 13.42 1.93
C GLN A 598 -12.62 13.81 2.31
N LEU A 599 -13.43 14.14 1.32
CA LEU A 599 -14.83 14.52 1.50
C LEU A 599 -15.69 13.73 0.52
N ASP A 600 -16.68 13.01 1.05
CA ASP A 600 -17.72 12.34 0.27
C ASP A 600 -19.00 13.11 0.42
N HIS A 601 -19.64 13.44 -0.70
CA HIS A 601 -20.96 14.03 -0.65
C HIS A 601 -21.91 13.45 -1.71
N ARG A 602 -23.18 13.43 -1.39
CA ARG A 602 -24.26 13.00 -2.26
C ARG A 602 -24.87 14.23 -2.93
N ILE A 603 -24.82 14.26 -4.26
CA ILE A 603 -25.45 15.33 -5.06
C ILE A 603 -26.92 14.97 -5.29
N TRP A 604 -27.18 13.71 -5.69
CA TRP A 604 -28.50 13.09 -5.82
C TRP A 604 -28.49 11.65 -5.30
N SER A 605 -29.64 10.97 -5.34
CA SER A 605 -29.75 9.60 -4.83
C SER A 605 -28.73 8.63 -5.42
N ARG A 606 -28.34 8.80 -6.67
CA ARG A 606 -27.40 7.95 -7.41
C ARG A 606 -26.11 8.65 -7.80
N LEU A 607 -26.04 9.97 -7.66
CA LEU A 607 -24.89 10.79 -8.02
C LEU A 607 -24.14 11.20 -6.77
N THR A 608 -22.91 10.75 -6.67
CA THR A 608 -22.00 11.04 -5.55
C THR A 608 -20.72 11.67 -6.06
N ALA A 609 -20.10 12.52 -5.24
CA ALA A 609 -18.78 13.05 -5.49
C ALA A 609 -17.84 12.73 -4.32
N HIS A 610 -16.61 12.42 -4.67
CA HIS A 610 -15.49 12.25 -3.76
C HIS A 610 -14.40 13.26 -4.10
N TRP A 611 -13.89 13.93 -3.10
CA TRP A 611 -12.78 14.87 -3.19
C TRP A 611 -11.65 14.39 -2.29
N SER A 612 -10.41 14.43 -2.78
CA SER A 612 -9.23 14.08 -2.00
C SER A 612 -8.16 15.14 -2.20
N MET A 613 -7.86 15.88 -1.14
CA MET A 613 -6.77 16.84 -1.10
C MET A 613 -5.61 16.26 -0.33
N ARG A 614 -4.40 16.41 -0.84
CA ARG A 614 -3.17 16.00 -0.20
C ARG A 614 -2.16 17.13 -0.25
N TRP A 615 -1.65 17.52 0.93
CA TRP A 615 -0.51 18.42 1.06
C TRP A 615 0.66 17.66 1.68
N GLN A 616 1.85 17.85 1.10
CA GLN A 616 3.06 17.14 1.49
C GLN A 616 4.27 18.06 1.53
N GLN A 617 5.14 17.84 2.52
CA GLN A 617 6.46 18.45 2.60
C GLN A 617 7.50 17.36 2.84
N ARG A 618 8.37 17.20 1.86
CA ARG A 618 9.51 16.28 1.89
C ARG A 618 10.79 17.02 2.22
N MET A 619 11.70 16.37 2.91
CA MET A 619 13.04 16.87 3.18
C MET A 619 13.93 16.76 1.94
N ASN A 620 15.19 17.19 2.05
CA ASN A 620 16.20 17.07 1.00
C ASN A 620 15.97 17.98 -0.24
N GLY A 621 15.46 19.21 0.00
CA GLY A 621 15.35 20.25 -1.02
C GLY A 621 14.09 20.20 -1.90
N TYR A 622 13.13 19.32 -1.62
CA TYR A 622 11.85 19.31 -2.32
C TYR A 622 10.94 20.45 -1.87
N HIS A 623 10.26 21.08 -2.83
CA HIS A 623 9.23 22.07 -2.52
C HIS A 623 7.95 21.40 -2.02
N PRO A 624 7.31 21.95 -0.97
CA PRO A 624 5.98 21.51 -0.56
C PRO A 624 4.97 21.69 -1.68
N TYR A 625 4.01 20.76 -1.80
CA TYR A 625 2.95 20.87 -2.78
C TYR A 625 1.60 20.43 -2.23
N ALA A 626 0.52 20.94 -2.83
CA ALA A 626 -0.84 20.50 -2.61
C ALA A 626 -1.43 19.98 -3.91
N LYS A 627 -2.16 18.86 -3.82
CA LYS A 627 -2.81 18.19 -4.93
C LYS A 627 -4.26 17.92 -4.59
N LEU A 628 -5.16 18.17 -5.54
CA LEU A 628 -6.58 17.87 -5.42
C LEU A 628 -6.99 16.86 -6.49
N ASP A 629 -7.64 15.79 -6.06
CA ASP A 629 -8.22 14.74 -6.90
C ASP A 629 -9.73 14.69 -6.69
N ALA A 630 -10.50 14.30 -7.71
CA ALA A 630 -11.93 14.13 -7.59
C ALA A 630 -12.46 12.96 -8.41
N LYS A 631 -13.58 12.39 -7.93
CA LYS A 631 -14.36 11.41 -8.66
C LYS A 631 -15.84 11.75 -8.56
N LEU A 632 -16.50 11.79 -9.69
CA LEU A 632 -17.94 11.90 -9.81
C LEU A 632 -18.49 10.56 -10.27
N SER A 633 -19.44 9.97 -9.53
CA SER A 633 -19.96 8.64 -9.80
C SER A 633 -21.46 8.61 -9.84
N TRP A 634 -22.03 8.09 -10.92
CA TRP A 634 -23.44 7.69 -11.02
C TRP A 634 -23.53 6.18 -10.84
N THR A 635 -24.14 5.74 -9.73
CA THR A 635 -24.24 4.32 -9.37
C THR A 635 -25.67 3.83 -9.53
N ALA A 636 -25.85 2.86 -10.41
CA ALA A 636 -27.10 2.13 -10.59
C ALA A 636 -26.91 0.65 -10.16
N GLU A 637 -27.99 -0.10 -10.11
CA GLU A 637 -27.97 -1.51 -9.68
C GLU A 637 -27.06 -2.38 -10.57
N ARG A 638 -27.15 -2.19 -11.88
CA ARG A 638 -26.44 -3.01 -12.88
C ARG A 638 -25.23 -2.32 -13.53
N TYR A 639 -25.07 -1.03 -13.32
CA TYR A 639 -23.93 -0.29 -13.90
C TYR A 639 -23.51 0.91 -13.06
N ASP A 640 -22.26 1.29 -13.19
CA ASP A 640 -21.69 2.54 -12.68
C ASP A 640 -21.08 3.30 -13.84
N ILE A 641 -21.28 4.62 -13.88
CA ILE A 641 -20.60 5.53 -14.81
C ILE A 641 -19.87 6.55 -13.95
N TYR A 642 -18.63 6.87 -14.29
CA TYR A 642 -17.85 7.81 -13.48
C TYR A 642 -16.86 8.61 -14.30
N LEU A 643 -16.53 9.77 -13.76
CA LEU A 643 -15.45 10.65 -14.20
C LEU A 643 -14.47 10.79 -13.05
N LYS A 644 -13.19 10.57 -13.31
CA LYS A 644 -12.09 10.76 -12.35
C LYS A 644 -11.16 11.84 -12.87
N ALA A 645 -10.66 12.68 -11.98
CA ALA A 645 -9.62 13.64 -12.27
C ALA A 645 -8.55 13.57 -11.18
N ASP A 646 -7.35 13.16 -11.56
CA ASP A 646 -6.16 13.22 -10.73
C ASP A 646 -5.47 14.57 -10.95
N ASN A 647 -5.01 15.19 -9.86
CA ASN A 647 -4.28 16.46 -9.91
C ASN A 647 -5.03 17.59 -10.65
N ILE A 648 -6.28 17.88 -10.26
CA ILE A 648 -7.12 18.95 -10.84
C ILE A 648 -6.41 20.31 -10.80
N THR A 649 -5.57 20.53 -9.80
CA THR A 649 -4.74 21.74 -9.66
C THR A 649 -3.67 21.88 -10.72
N ASN A 650 -3.46 20.84 -11.53
CA ASN A 650 -2.44 20.76 -12.59
C ASN A 650 -1.03 21.15 -12.10
N HIS A 651 -0.72 20.79 -10.84
CA HIS A 651 0.56 21.10 -10.22
C HIS A 651 1.63 20.11 -10.69
N ARG A 652 2.78 20.62 -11.14
CA ARG A 652 3.95 19.79 -11.47
C ARG A 652 4.84 19.67 -10.25
N TYR A 653 5.17 18.47 -9.85
CA TYR A 653 5.93 18.20 -8.62
C TYR A 653 6.86 17.00 -8.79
N TYR A 654 7.74 16.83 -7.83
CA TYR A 654 8.67 15.70 -7.73
C TYR A 654 8.44 14.97 -6.42
N ASP A 655 8.25 13.66 -6.47
CA ASP A 655 8.17 12.79 -5.30
C ASP A 655 9.51 12.10 -5.00
N ILE A 656 10.32 11.88 -6.04
CA ILE A 656 11.61 11.20 -5.94
C ILE A 656 12.57 11.70 -7.02
N GLY A 657 13.80 11.99 -6.62
CA GLY A 657 14.89 12.35 -7.55
C GLY A 657 14.49 13.41 -8.56
N SER A 658 14.77 13.14 -9.81
CA SER A 658 14.44 14.03 -10.95
C SER A 658 13.20 13.57 -11.73
N VAL A 659 12.37 12.71 -11.15
CA VAL A 659 11.18 12.16 -11.81
C VAL A 659 10.01 13.13 -11.69
N LEU A 660 9.78 13.89 -12.77
CA LEU A 660 8.66 14.83 -12.86
C LEU A 660 7.32 14.06 -12.87
N GLN A 661 6.41 14.44 -11.98
CA GLN A 661 5.07 13.88 -11.95
C GLN A 661 4.14 14.57 -12.96
N PRO A 662 3.18 13.82 -13.56
CA PRO A 662 2.26 14.38 -14.54
C PRO A 662 1.37 15.45 -13.91
N GLY A 663 0.90 16.39 -14.75
CA GLY A 663 -0.14 17.34 -14.41
C GLY A 663 -1.52 16.69 -14.31
N ILE A 664 -2.58 17.42 -14.66
CA ILE A 664 -3.95 16.91 -14.61
C ILE A 664 -4.12 15.67 -15.51
N TRP A 665 -4.77 14.64 -14.95
CA TRP A 665 -5.08 13.39 -15.63
C TRP A 665 -6.57 13.08 -15.45
N VAL A 666 -7.34 13.08 -16.53
CA VAL A 666 -8.79 12.87 -16.52
C VAL A 666 -9.11 11.53 -17.16
N MET A 667 -9.97 10.75 -16.51
CA MET A 667 -10.45 9.44 -16.96
C MET A 667 -11.97 9.37 -16.86
N ALA A 668 -12.61 8.85 -17.89
CA ALA A 668 -14.01 8.47 -17.86
C ALA A 668 -14.15 6.96 -17.94
N GLY A 669 -15.07 6.38 -17.20
CA GLY A 669 -15.24 4.93 -17.15
C GLY A 669 -16.67 4.50 -16.93
N ALA A 670 -16.92 3.25 -17.36
CA ALA A 670 -18.17 2.55 -17.11
C ALA A 670 -17.90 1.12 -16.62
N LYS A 671 -18.68 0.69 -15.64
CA LYS A 671 -18.67 -0.67 -15.09
C LYS A 671 -20.05 -1.28 -15.21
N VAL A 672 -20.14 -2.46 -15.78
CA VAL A 672 -21.35 -3.26 -15.82
C VAL A 672 -21.24 -4.39 -14.80
N LYS A 673 -22.36 -4.69 -14.12
CA LYS A 673 -22.46 -5.72 -13.08
C LYS A 673 -23.61 -6.67 -13.44
N MET A 674 -23.39 -7.96 -13.32
CA MET A 674 -24.37 -9.00 -13.57
C MET A 674 -24.38 -9.99 -12.41
N ALA A 675 -25.51 -10.20 -11.78
CA ALA A 675 -25.72 -11.29 -10.84
C ALA A 675 -25.84 -12.61 -11.62
N LEU A 676 -25.22 -13.69 -11.13
CA LEU A 676 -25.23 -15.03 -11.71
C LEU A 676 -26.02 -16.00 -10.82
#